data_9cd6ae101947128c0bc0949759a1d800
#
_entry.id   9cd6ae101947128c0bc0949759a1d800
#
_cell.length_a   1.000
_cell.length_b   1.000
_cell.length_c   1.000
_cell.angle_alpha   90.00
_cell.angle_beta   90.00
_cell.angle_gamma   90.00
#
_symmetry.space_group_name_H-M   'P 1'
#
loop_
_entity.id
_entity.type
_entity.pdbx_description
1 polymer ?
#
loop_
_entity_poly.entity_id
_entity_poly.type
_entity_poly.pdbx_seq_one_letter_code
_entity_poly.pdbx_strand_id
1 'polypeptide(L)'
;MGDYCLLAGSPVDANLHYSTALELARLTGDFFWYAGALEGSVCALLIDRMGQKDTAVEEEVRYRYNSVILHYRKSFIQENAQRVSPLTFELEATLKLARFLCRRELAKEVVELLTNAADGAKSLIDASDRLVLYVEIARLYGTLGYQRKAAFFSRQVAQLYLQQDNRLAAISAMQVLAMTTKAYRVQSKASTLEDSLPKKETGSSVVEGGKMLHQSVVSLFESQWSTLQMVVLREILLSAVRAGDPLAAWGAAARLLRSYYPLITPAGQNGLASALSNSADRLPSGTRCADPALPFIRLYSFPLHPSQMDIVKRNPAREDWWAGAANTGPFIYTPFSKGEPSNNSKQELIWIVGEPVQILVELANPCGFDLRVDSIYLSVPSGNFDAFPVTVNLPPNSSKVVTLSGIPTSVGPVTIPGCTVHCFGVITEHLFKDVDNLLLGATQGLVLSDPFRCCGSARLKNISVPSISVVPPLPLLVSRVVGGDGAIILHEGEIRDIWISLANAGTVPVEQVHVSLSGKHQDSVLFIASETLKSALPLRPGAEVTIPVTLKAWRIVLADADTAAGRSAFKHSKDGNSPTLLIHYAGTLPNTADPSTEKSVVPPGRRLVVPLQICVLQGLSFVKARLLSMEIPAQVGENLPKPVHIDNSLTEGAVGTPNKMDRLVKIDPFRGSWGLRFLELELSNPTDVVFEISVSVQLENTDHEHSLSVDRDATEYGYPKTRIDRDCSARVLIPLEHFKLPVLDDSFFVKDNQADGSGRSYSFSERNTKAELNASIKNLISRIKVRWQSGRNSSGELNIKDAVQAALQTSVMDVLLPDPLTFCFRLSRNGPGAENIDSHEESNDQVDSSASKGSVMAHEMTPMEVMVRNNTKELIKMSLNVVCRDVAGEDCVECANATVLCSGVLGGITMEVPPLEEIKHSFSLYFLVPGEYTLIAAAMIEDANDILRARARTKSSDEPIFCRGPPYHVRVVGTA
;
A
#
# COMPACT_ATOMS: atom_id res chain seq x y z
N MET A 1 -53.69 34.45 70.34
CA MET A 1 -53.23 35.83 70.24
C MET A 1 -51.88 35.90 69.59
N GLY A 2 -50.88 35.09 69.97
CA GLY A 2 -49.55 35.13 69.36
C GLY A 2 -49.56 34.96 67.85
N ASP A 3 -50.33 34.06 67.30
CA ASP A 3 -50.47 33.86 65.83
C ASP A 3 -51.08 35.08 65.14
N TYR A 4 -52.06 35.72 65.80
CA TYR A 4 -52.67 36.98 65.26
C TYR A 4 -51.64 38.11 65.21
N CYS A 5 -50.80 38.23 66.25
CA CYS A 5 -49.77 39.23 66.28
C CYS A 5 -48.70 38.94 65.11
N LEU A 6 -48.34 37.71 64.89
CA LEU A 6 -47.49 37.33 63.74
C LEU A 6 -48.11 37.75 62.42
N LEU A 7 -49.35 37.39 62.16
CA LEU A 7 -50.15 37.77 61.01
C LEU A 7 -50.25 39.32 60.87
N ALA A 8 -50.34 40.08 62.00
CA ALA A 8 -50.31 41.51 61.97
C ALA A 8 -48.92 42.15 61.80
N GLY A 9 -47.85 41.34 61.71
CA GLY A 9 -46.52 41.86 61.60
C GLY A 9 -45.83 42.37 62.87
N SER A 10 -46.28 41.94 63.96
CA SER A 10 -45.72 42.32 65.31
C SER A 10 -45.09 41.11 65.98
N PRO A 11 -43.82 40.76 65.64
CA PRO A 11 -43.15 39.58 66.19
C PRO A 11 -42.84 39.74 67.70
N VAL A 12 -42.59 40.98 68.16
CA VAL A 12 -42.29 41.22 69.59
C VAL A 12 -43.51 40.93 70.48
N ASP A 13 -44.71 41.40 70.11
CA ASP A 13 -45.93 41.16 70.86
C ASP A 13 -46.29 39.65 70.71
N ALA A 14 -46.12 39.05 69.58
CA ALA A 14 -46.30 37.64 69.41
C ALA A 14 -45.43 36.80 70.32
N ASN A 15 -44.17 37.19 70.55
CA ASN A 15 -43.26 36.45 71.43
C ASN A 15 -43.68 36.61 72.89
N LEU A 16 -44.21 37.77 73.30
CA LEU A 16 -44.77 37.98 74.63
C LEU A 16 -45.92 37.00 74.89
N HIS A 17 -46.87 36.92 73.99
CA HIS A 17 -47.98 35.99 74.08
C HIS A 17 -47.56 34.55 74.10
N TYR A 18 -46.56 34.13 73.28
CA TYR A 18 -46.02 32.80 73.34
C TYR A 18 -45.28 32.49 74.61
N SER A 19 -44.53 33.44 75.17
CA SER A 19 -43.92 33.24 76.50
C SER A 19 -44.92 32.99 77.62
N THR A 20 -46.01 33.79 77.64
CA THR A 20 -47.13 33.53 78.58
C THR A 20 -47.73 32.12 78.34
N ALA A 21 -47.93 31.71 77.11
CA ALA A 21 -48.46 30.37 76.78
C ALA A 21 -47.51 29.22 77.18
N LEU A 22 -46.20 29.43 77.05
CA LEU A 22 -45.16 28.52 77.55
C LEU A 22 -45.19 28.30 79.04
N GLU A 23 -45.34 29.39 79.80
CA GLU A 23 -45.49 29.29 81.27
C GLU A 23 -46.71 28.58 81.68
N LEU A 24 -47.87 28.91 81.10
CA LEU A 24 -49.10 28.20 81.34
C LEU A 24 -49.03 26.68 80.97
N ALA A 25 -48.54 26.37 79.86
CA ALA A 25 -48.38 24.94 79.40
C ALA A 25 -47.44 24.16 80.34
N ARG A 26 -46.38 24.83 80.83
CA ARG A 26 -45.44 24.31 81.84
C ARG A 26 -46.12 24.01 83.18
N LEU A 27 -46.95 24.91 83.64
CA LEU A 27 -47.66 24.77 84.90
C LEU A 27 -48.75 23.64 84.84
N THR A 28 -49.32 23.51 83.71
CA THR A 28 -50.33 22.41 83.42
C THR A 28 -49.75 21.08 83.10
N GLY A 29 -48.42 21.03 82.78
CA GLY A 29 -47.71 19.87 82.35
C GLY A 29 -48.13 19.37 80.93
N ASP A 30 -48.72 20.28 80.13
CA ASP A 30 -49.16 19.96 78.80
C ASP A 30 -48.04 20.12 77.78
N PHE A 31 -47.36 19.05 77.49
CA PHE A 31 -46.19 19.02 76.54
C PHE A 31 -46.55 19.33 75.11
N PHE A 32 -47.80 19.08 74.72
CA PHE A 32 -48.25 19.33 73.32
C PHE A 32 -48.38 20.82 73.04
N TRP A 33 -49.15 21.54 73.93
CA TRP A 33 -49.27 22.97 73.81
C TRP A 33 -48.02 23.74 74.18
N TYR A 34 -47.18 23.19 75.04
CA TYR A 34 -45.81 23.75 75.26
C TYR A 34 -44.99 23.76 73.96
N ALA A 35 -44.94 22.59 73.18
CA ALA A 35 -44.22 22.52 71.94
C ALA A 35 -44.75 23.47 70.88
N GLY A 36 -46.12 23.57 70.70
CA GLY A 36 -46.77 24.52 69.81
C GLY A 36 -46.46 26.00 70.13
N ALA A 37 -46.53 26.40 71.40
CA ALA A 37 -46.18 27.72 71.76
C ALA A 37 -44.69 28.10 71.60
N LEU A 38 -43.81 27.10 71.82
CA LEU A 38 -42.39 27.22 71.59
C LEU A 38 -42.05 27.36 70.08
N GLU A 39 -42.79 26.60 69.28
CA GLU A 39 -42.64 26.72 67.80
C GLU A 39 -43.07 28.10 67.30
N GLY A 40 -44.19 28.63 67.79
CA GLY A 40 -44.61 29.97 67.44
C GLY A 40 -43.62 31.01 67.89
N SER A 41 -42.99 30.87 69.06
CA SER A 41 -41.94 31.72 69.54
C SER A 41 -40.69 31.68 68.62
N VAL A 42 -40.35 30.55 68.10
CA VAL A 42 -39.25 30.49 67.13
C VAL A 42 -39.61 31.23 65.83
N CYS A 43 -40.87 31.07 65.34
CA CYS A 43 -41.30 31.85 64.17
C CYS A 43 -41.24 33.36 64.43
N ALA A 44 -41.64 33.84 65.64
CA ALA A 44 -41.56 35.23 66.03
C ALA A 44 -40.07 35.72 66.04
N LEU A 45 -39.18 34.90 66.62
CA LEU A 45 -37.76 35.19 66.66
C LEU A 45 -37.14 35.25 65.23
N LEU A 46 -37.51 34.38 64.35
CA LEU A 46 -37.04 34.34 62.93
C LEU A 46 -37.52 35.55 62.14
N ILE A 47 -38.75 36.06 62.41
CA ILE A 47 -39.29 37.25 61.74
C ILE A 47 -38.66 38.47 62.29
N ASP A 48 -38.49 38.56 63.60
CA ASP A 48 -37.82 39.71 64.24
C ASP A 48 -36.37 39.93 63.80
N ARG A 49 -35.68 38.84 63.57
CA ARG A 49 -34.25 38.80 63.13
C ARG A 49 -34.05 38.57 61.66
N MET A 50 -35.07 38.78 60.82
CA MET A 50 -35.02 38.59 59.42
C MET A 50 -33.90 39.37 58.73
N GLY A 51 -32.98 38.66 58.05
CA GLY A 51 -31.82 39.28 57.36
C GLY A 51 -30.57 39.45 58.22
N GLN A 52 -30.57 39.17 59.49
CA GLN A 52 -29.38 39.18 60.36
C GLN A 52 -28.75 37.74 60.25
N LYS A 53 -27.40 37.72 59.99
CA LYS A 53 -26.58 36.51 60.09
C LYS A 53 -25.87 36.47 61.43
N ASP A 54 -26.61 36.17 62.48
CA ASP A 54 -26.10 36.11 63.87
C ASP A 54 -26.01 34.61 64.24
N THR A 55 -24.82 34.12 64.54
CA THR A 55 -24.59 32.77 65.03
C THR A 55 -25.30 32.44 66.33
N ALA A 56 -25.46 33.47 67.25
CA ALA A 56 -26.17 33.27 68.48
C ALA A 56 -27.66 33.05 68.26
N VAL A 57 -28.29 33.69 67.27
CA VAL A 57 -29.65 33.47 66.86
C VAL A 57 -29.82 32.04 66.23
N GLU A 58 -28.84 31.63 65.49
CA GLU A 58 -28.84 30.27 64.86
C GLU A 58 -28.83 29.16 65.95
N GLU A 59 -27.99 29.30 66.97
CA GLU A 59 -27.91 28.35 68.06
C GLU A 59 -29.18 28.38 68.88
N GLU A 60 -29.79 29.54 69.10
CA GLU A 60 -31.02 29.71 69.86
C GLU A 60 -32.18 29.04 69.08
N VAL A 61 -32.30 29.26 67.78
CA VAL A 61 -33.34 28.61 66.98
C VAL A 61 -33.15 27.09 66.97
N ARG A 62 -31.91 26.61 66.86
CA ARG A 62 -31.60 25.17 66.92
C ARG A 62 -31.97 24.58 68.25
N TYR A 63 -31.62 25.23 69.33
CA TYR A 63 -31.91 24.83 70.68
C TYR A 63 -33.43 24.73 70.90
N ARG A 64 -34.19 25.75 70.54
CA ARG A 64 -35.63 25.80 70.67
C ARG A 64 -36.34 24.75 69.88
N TYR A 65 -35.93 24.56 68.55
CA TYR A 65 -36.57 23.51 67.79
C TYR A 65 -36.23 22.10 68.30
N ASN A 66 -35.04 21.81 68.74
CA ASN A 66 -34.72 20.57 69.43
C ASN A 66 -35.59 20.31 70.64
N SER A 67 -35.86 21.37 71.41
CA SER A 67 -36.81 21.34 72.55
C SER A 67 -38.26 21.12 72.09
N VAL A 68 -38.73 21.74 71.03
CA VAL A 68 -40.03 21.54 70.40
C VAL A 68 -40.18 20.04 70.03
N ILE A 69 -39.26 19.49 69.32
CA ILE A 69 -39.29 18.10 68.91
C ILE A 69 -39.34 17.15 70.11
N LEU A 70 -38.52 17.43 71.11
CA LEU A 70 -38.52 16.63 72.36
C LEU A 70 -39.88 16.68 73.08
N HIS A 71 -40.53 17.82 73.13
CA HIS A 71 -41.81 17.99 73.85
C HIS A 71 -42.95 17.36 73.02
N TYR A 72 -43.00 17.46 71.71
CA TYR A 72 -43.92 16.71 70.89
C TYR A 72 -43.77 15.20 71.13
N ARG A 73 -42.51 14.71 71.19
CA ARG A 73 -42.24 13.30 71.45
C ARG A 73 -42.71 12.87 72.88
N LYS A 74 -42.49 13.70 73.88
CA LYS A 74 -42.93 13.46 75.23
C LYS A 74 -44.47 13.43 75.31
N SER A 75 -45.18 14.32 74.58
CA SER A 75 -46.61 14.36 74.55
C SER A 75 -47.23 13.06 74.02
N PHE A 76 -46.58 12.39 73.09
CA PHE A 76 -46.98 11.11 72.54
C PHE A 76 -46.96 9.98 73.60
N ILE A 77 -46.04 10.05 74.55
CA ILE A 77 -45.92 9.07 75.63
C ILE A 77 -46.99 9.30 76.71
N GLN A 78 -47.46 10.51 76.88
CA GLN A 78 -48.31 10.92 77.91
C GLN A 78 -49.84 10.68 77.62
N GLU A 79 -50.22 10.74 76.34
CA GLU A 79 -51.66 10.62 75.94
C GLU A 79 -52.03 9.21 75.44
N ASN A 80 -52.91 8.53 76.24
CA ASN A 80 -53.56 7.34 75.74
C ASN A 80 -54.54 7.71 74.62
N ALA A 81 -54.21 7.52 73.40
CA ALA A 81 -54.99 6.95 72.29
C ALA A 81 -56.22 7.74 71.71
N GLN A 82 -56.53 8.96 72.00
CA GLN A 82 -57.69 9.64 71.38
C GLN A 82 -57.49 10.94 70.58
N ARG A 83 -56.24 11.40 70.39
CA ARG A 83 -55.97 12.61 69.60
C ARG A 83 -55.18 12.30 68.38
N VAL A 84 -55.31 13.19 67.32
CA VAL A 84 -54.51 13.23 66.12
C VAL A 84 -53.02 12.99 66.43
N SER A 85 -52.48 12.02 65.90
CA SER A 85 -51.14 11.49 66.17
C SER A 85 -50.11 12.58 66.37
N PRO A 86 -49.56 12.77 67.60
CA PRO A 86 -48.49 13.76 67.81
C PRO A 86 -47.22 13.56 66.99
N LEU A 87 -47.08 12.37 66.46
CA LEU A 87 -45.95 12.04 65.56
C LEU A 87 -45.89 12.92 64.31
N THR A 88 -47.03 13.35 63.75
CA THR A 88 -47.06 14.23 62.59
C THR A 88 -46.44 15.61 62.92
N PHE A 89 -46.75 16.14 64.09
CA PHE A 89 -46.20 17.44 64.51
C PHE A 89 -44.70 17.34 64.86
N GLU A 90 -44.23 16.28 65.48
CA GLU A 90 -42.83 15.99 65.72
C GLU A 90 -42.04 15.98 64.39
N LEU A 91 -42.55 15.26 63.35
CA LEU A 91 -41.93 15.15 62.04
C LEU A 91 -41.98 16.48 61.32
N GLU A 92 -43.09 17.25 61.42
CA GLU A 92 -43.18 18.56 60.77
C GLU A 92 -42.17 19.57 61.40
N ALA A 93 -42.08 19.59 62.75
CA ALA A 93 -41.06 20.41 63.42
C ALA A 93 -39.64 20.04 63.03
N THR A 94 -39.37 18.72 62.91
CA THR A 94 -38.10 18.19 62.47
C THR A 94 -37.74 18.69 61.01
N LEU A 95 -38.74 18.66 60.11
CA LEU A 95 -38.56 19.20 58.76
C LEU A 95 -38.37 20.73 58.76
N LYS A 96 -39.06 21.46 59.58
CA LYS A 96 -38.87 22.93 59.69
C LYS A 96 -37.44 23.28 60.15
N LEU A 97 -36.93 22.55 61.14
CA LEU A 97 -35.54 22.67 61.58
C LEU A 97 -34.59 22.31 60.45
N ALA A 98 -34.82 21.20 59.75
CA ALA A 98 -33.99 20.75 58.61
C ALA A 98 -34.00 21.81 57.50
N ARG A 99 -35.14 22.44 57.18
CA ARG A 99 -35.22 23.57 56.21
C ARG A 99 -34.36 24.75 56.61
N PHE A 100 -34.43 25.12 57.91
CA PHE A 100 -33.65 26.22 58.46
C PHE A 100 -32.17 25.95 58.38
N LEU A 101 -31.69 24.78 58.79
CA LEU A 101 -30.28 24.35 58.75
C LEU A 101 -29.78 24.16 57.32
N CYS A 102 -30.65 23.68 56.40
CA CYS A 102 -30.32 23.56 54.99
C CYS A 102 -30.00 24.90 54.32
N ARG A 103 -30.72 25.96 54.67
CA ARG A 103 -30.43 27.34 54.22
C ARG A 103 -29.10 27.89 54.79
N ARG A 104 -28.59 27.31 55.85
CA ARG A 104 -27.35 27.62 56.51
C ARG A 104 -26.20 26.70 56.10
N GLU A 105 -26.45 25.77 55.18
CA GLU A 105 -25.46 24.83 54.63
C GLU A 105 -24.87 23.84 55.68
N LEU A 106 -25.57 23.60 56.81
CA LEU A 106 -25.17 22.69 57.89
C LEU A 106 -25.52 21.26 57.51
N ALA A 107 -24.92 20.72 56.45
CA ALA A 107 -25.32 19.47 55.79
C ALA A 107 -25.30 18.25 56.72
N LYS A 108 -24.37 18.13 57.65
CA LYS A 108 -24.27 16.96 58.56
C LYS A 108 -25.50 16.85 59.47
N GLU A 109 -25.86 17.95 60.09
CA GLU A 109 -27.01 18.01 61.02
C GLU A 109 -28.36 17.79 60.31
N VAL A 110 -28.48 18.40 59.09
CA VAL A 110 -29.66 18.15 58.26
C VAL A 110 -29.79 16.69 57.86
N VAL A 111 -28.67 16.00 57.48
CA VAL A 111 -28.73 14.58 57.16
C VAL A 111 -29.20 13.72 58.32
N GLU A 112 -28.78 14.04 59.56
CA GLU A 112 -29.23 13.34 60.78
C GLU A 112 -30.72 13.56 61.06
N LEU A 113 -31.16 14.79 60.95
CA LEU A 113 -32.60 15.10 61.12
C LEU A 113 -33.46 14.41 60.07
N LEU A 114 -33.06 14.44 58.81
CA LEU A 114 -33.80 13.80 57.74
C LEU A 114 -33.78 12.26 57.84
N THR A 115 -32.71 11.66 58.37
CA THR A 115 -32.66 10.24 58.61
C THR A 115 -33.63 9.86 59.74
N ASN A 116 -33.68 10.62 60.83
CA ASN A 116 -34.62 10.42 61.93
C ASN A 116 -36.06 10.61 61.47
N ALA A 117 -36.35 11.63 60.66
CA ALA A 117 -37.66 11.87 60.08
C ALA A 117 -38.10 10.73 59.15
N ALA A 118 -37.21 10.16 58.35
CA ALA A 118 -37.47 9.03 57.48
C ALA A 118 -37.83 7.76 58.30
N ASP A 119 -37.16 7.55 59.44
CA ASP A 119 -37.46 6.42 60.30
C ASP A 119 -38.84 6.61 61.02
N GLY A 120 -39.13 7.83 61.41
CA GLY A 120 -40.45 8.18 61.95
C GLY A 120 -41.58 8.02 60.94
N ALA A 121 -41.33 8.24 59.69
CA ALA A 121 -42.32 8.05 58.61
C ALA A 121 -42.91 6.66 58.53
N LYS A 122 -42.16 5.64 58.97
CA LYS A 122 -42.59 4.24 58.96
C LYS A 122 -43.79 4.02 59.92
N SER A 123 -43.93 4.83 60.95
CA SER A 123 -45.00 4.76 61.96
C SER A 123 -46.23 5.59 61.56
N LEU A 124 -46.18 6.38 60.51
CA LEU A 124 -47.33 7.12 60.02
C LEU A 124 -48.35 6.20 59.39
N ILE A 125 -49.59 6.32 59.81
CA ILE A 125 -50.72 5.50 59.35
C ILE A 125 -51.18 5.97 57.98
N ASP A 126 -51.30 7.29 57.81
CA ASP A 126 -51.78 7.88 56.58
C ASP A 126 -50.72 7.89 55.44
N ALA A 127 -51.10 7.42 54.30
CA ALA A 127 -50.23 7.40 53.12
C ALA A 127 -50.00 8.83 52.56
N SER A 128 -50.92 9.72 52.69
CA SER A 128 -50.81 11.13 52.29
C SER A 128 -49.74 11.88 53.12
N ASP A 129 -49.66 11.65 54.39
CA ASP A 129 -48.69 12.25 55.30
C ASP A 129 -47.28 11.72 54.99
N ARG A 130 -47.15 10.41 54.73
CA ARG A 130 -45.90 9.82 54.28
C ARG A 130 -45.41 10.39 52.91
N LEU A 131 -46.38 10.63 52.03
CA LEU A 131 -46.06 11.19 50.71
C LEU A 131 -45.47 12.58 50.82
N VAL A 132 -46.19 13.48 51.60
CA VAL A 132 -45.69 14.87 51.83
C VAL A 132 -44.33 14.87 52.51
N LEU A 133 -44.15 14.01 53.53
CA LEU A 133 -42.85 13.90 54.24
C LEU A 133 -41.72 13.47 53.27
N TYR A 134 -41.92 12.41 52.50
CA TYR A 134 -40.89 11.92 51.56
C TYR A 134 -40.58 12.91 50.44
N VAL A 135 -41.58 13.64 49.92
CA VAL A 135 -41.37 14.72 48.94
C VAL A 135 -40.45 15.79 49.50
N GLU A 136 -40.70 16.21 50.75
CA GLU A 136 -39.89 17.25 51.37
C GLU A 136 -38.47 16.78 51.72
N ILE A 137 -38.33 15.52 52.20
CA ILE A 137 -37.01 14.92 52.42
C ILE A 137 -36.24 14.84 51.13
N ALA A 138 -36.90 14.39 50.02
CA ALA A 138 -36.26 14.33 48.71
C ALA A 138 -35.77 15.72 48.22
N ARG A 139 -36.63 16.73 48.40
CA ARG A 139 -36.31 18.12 48.05
C ARG A 139 -35.10 18.63 48.82
N LEU A 140 -35.04 18.43 50.14
CA LEU A 140 -33.96 18.90 51.01
C LEU A 140 -32.63 18.19 50.69
N TYR A 141 -32.66 16.85 50.43
CA TYR A 141 -31.46 16.15 49.96
C TYR A 141 -30.99 16.65 48.58
N GLY A 142 -31.91 17.02 47.70
CA GLY A 142 -31.59 17.63 46.41
C GLY A 142 -30.93 18.97 46.53
N THR A 143 -31.43 19.86 47.44
CA THR A 143 -30.78 21.19 47.68
C THR A 143 -29.39 21.05 48.27
N LEU A 144 -29.13 20.06 49.10
CA LEU A 144 -27.82 19.75 49.66
C LEU A 144 -26.88 19.04 48.70
N GLY A 145 -27.32 18.73 47.46
CA GLY A 145 -26.49 18.03 46.45
C GLY A 145 -26.41 16.52 46.61
N TYR A 146 -27.12 15.91 47.59
CA TYR A 146 -27.19 14.46 47.78
C TYR A 146 -28.13 13.78 46.79
N GLN A 147 -27.88 13.87 45.51
CA GLN A 147 -28.72 13.43 44.40
C GLN A 147 -29.25 11.98 44.54
N ARG A 148 -28.41 11.06 45.02
CA ARG A 148 -28.78 9.65 45.19
C ARG A 148 -29.76 9.45 46.35
N LYS A 149 -29.60 10.16 47.47
CA LYS A 149 -30.56 10.12 48.59
C LYS A 149 -31.89 10.75 48.18
N ALA A 150 -31.84 11.87 47.47
CA ALA A 150 -33.01 12.51 46.91
C ALA A 150 -33.78 11.55 45.97
N ALA A 151 -33.08 10.87 45.07
CA ALA A 151 -33.67 9.88 44.17
C ALA A 151 -34.28 8.67 44.92
N PHE A 152 -33.66 8.23 46.02
CA PHE A 152 -34.23 7.16 46.87
C PHE A 152 -35.58 7.55 47.46
N PHE A 153 -35.68 8.73 48.05
CA PHE A 153 -36.97 9.19 48.62
C PHE A 153 -38.00 9.50 47.52
N SER A 154 -37.58 10.08 46.40
CA SER A 154 -38.44 10.24 45.22
C SER A 154 -39.05 8.92 44.74
N ARG A 155 -38.22 7.84 44.76
CA ARG A 155 -38.75 6.51 44.44
C ARG A 155 -39.77 6.01 45.45
N GLN A 156 -39.58 6.27 46.78
CA GLN A 156 -40.58 5.94 47.78
C GLN A 156 -41.90 6.73 47.55
N VAL A 157 -41.83 7.98 47.14
CA VAL A 157 -43.00 8.79 46.72
C VAL A 157 -43.70 8.12 45.53
N ALA A 158 -42.95 7.69 44.49
CA ALA A 158 -43.52 7.02 43.35
C ALA A 158 -44.19 5.70 43.73
N GLN A 159 -43.62 4.92 44.67
CA GLN A 159 -44.23 3.67 45.16
C GLN A 159 -45.55 3.93 45.93
N LEU A 160 -45.62 5.03 46.71
CA LEU A 160 -46.88 5.43 47.37
C LEU A 160 -47.94 5.85 46.35
N TYR A 161 -47.58 6.52 45.26
CA TYR A 161 -48.52 6.81 44.18
C TYR A 161 -49.04 5.52 43.50
N LEU A 162 -48.16 4.56 43.28
CA LEU A 162 -48.52 3.30 42.63
C LEU A 162 -49.44 2.43 43.52
N GLN A 163 -49.44 2.61 44.83
CA GLN A 163 -50.39 1.94 45.73
C GLN A 163 -51.83 2.46 45.60
N GLN A 164 -52.02 3.66 45.04
CA GLN A 164 -53.34 4.31 44.93
C GLN A 164 -54.22 3.76 43.80
N ASP A 165 -53.76 2.86 42.98
CA ASP A 165 -54.44 2.24 41.80
C ASP A 165 -55.28 3.25 40.97
N ASN A 166 -54.77 4.41 40.74
CA ASN A 166 -55.37 5.51 40.01
C ASN A 166 -54.48 5.92 38.83
N ARG A 167 -55.06 6.24 37.69
CA ARG A 167 -54.35 6.67 36.48
C ARG A 167 -53.55 7.93 36.71
N LEU A 168 -54.08 8.94 37.40
CA LEU A 168 -53.38 10.19 37.70
C LEU A 168 -52.16 9.96 38.60
N ALA A 169 -52.34 9.10 39.61
CA ALA A 169 -51.25 8.67 40.48
C ALA A 169 -50.15 7.93 39.69
N ALA A 170 -50.52 7.08 38.74
CA ALA A 170 -49.58 6.40 37.88
C ALA A 170 -48.81 7.37 36.98
N ILE A 171 -49.45 8.43 36.45
CA ILE A 171 -48.76 9.51 35.71
C ILE A 171 -47.77 10.23 36.62
N SER A 172 -48.18 10.60 37.83
CA SER A 172 -47.30 11.25 38.80
C SER A 172 -46.10 10.37 39.19
N ALA A 173 -46.33 9.07 39.42
CA ALA A 173 -45.27 8.11 39.70
C ALA A 173 -44.24 8.02 38.54
N MET A 174 -44.75 7.93 37.31
CA MET A 174 -43.90 7.87 36.12
C MET A 174 -43.05 9.11 35.99
N GLN A 175 -43.60 10.31 36.17
CA GLN A 175 -42.84 11.58 36.10
C GLN A 175 -41.74 11.66 37.18
N VAL A 176 -42.07 11.28 38.41
CA VAL A 176 -41.08 11.26 39.49
C VAL A 176 -39.98 10.25 39.25
N LEU A 177 -40.33 9.05 38.82
CA LEU A 177 -39.34 8.01 38.48
C LEU A 177 -38.43 8.41 37.32
N ALA A 178 -38.96 9.06 36.30
CA ALA A 178 -38.20 9.54 35.16
C ALA A 178 -37.09 10.54 35.59
N MET A 179 -37.40 11.42 36.55
CA MET A 179 -36.40 12.34 37.11
C MET A 179 -35.31 11.62 37.92
N THR A 180 -35.61 10.48 38.54
CA THR A 180 -34.67 9.77 39.40
C THR A 180 -33.65 8.95 38.59
N THR A 181 -33.95 8.58 37.36
CA THR A 181 -33.08 7.72 36.56
C THR A 181 -31.66 8.31 36.36
N LYS A 182 -31.60 9.63 36.21
CA LYS A 182 -30.29 10.34 36.02
C LYS A 182 -29.39 10.26 37.25
N ALA A 183 -29.97 10.23 38.45
CA ALA A 183 -29.25 10.23 39.73
C ALA A 183 -28.47 8.90 39.97
N TYR A 184 -28.97 7.81 39.37
CA TYR A 184 -28.32 6.48 39.48
C TYR A 184 -27.32 6.15 38.39
N ARG A 185 -27.15 7.03 37.40
CA ARG A 185 -26.09 6.83 36.38
C ARG A 185 -24.72 6.95 37.04
N VAL A 186 -23.84 5.97 36.76
CA VAL A 186 -22.44 6.05 37.12
C VAL A 186 -21.73 6.92 36.08
N GLN A 187 -21.32 8.11 36.49
CA GLN A 187 -20.51 8.98 35.61
C GLN A 187 -19.10 8.45 35.56
N SER A 188 -18.65 8.09 34.38
CA SER A 188 -17.25 7.77 34.11
C SER A 188 -16.39 9.03 34.29
N LYS A 189 -15.39 8.99 35.15
CA LYS A 189 -14.45 10.11 35.33
C LYS A 189 -13.58 10.39 34.09
N ALA A 190 -13.66 9.53 33.06
CA ALA A 190 -12.89 9.69 31.84
C ALA A 190 -13.40 10.79 30.90
N SER A 191 -14.67 11.21 31.03
CA SER A 191 -15.24 12.25 30.15
C SER A 191 -15.03 13.69 30.61
N THR A 192 -14.45 13.91 31.80
CA THR A 192 -14.19 15.28 32.31
C THR A 192 -12.72 15.73 32.22
N LEU A 193 -11.84 14.90 31.63
CA LEU A 193 -10.40 15.20 31.52
C LEU A 193 -9.96 15.79 30.17
N GLU A 194 -10.86 15.85 29.18
CA GLU A 194 -10.49 16.38 27.84
C GLU A 194 -10.72 17.90 27.67
N ASP A 195 -11.49 18.55 28.54
CA ASP A 195 -11.84 19.97 28.36
C ASP A 195 -11.03 20.97 29.21
N SER A 196 -10.07 20.52 29.99
CA SER A 196 -9.29 21.47 30.80
C SER A 196 -7.86 21.03 31.07
N LEU A 197 -6.97 21.17 30.09
CA LEU A 197 -5.54 21.21 30.32
C LEU A 197 -4.88 22.31 29.48
N PRO A 198 -4.28 23.34 30.12
CA PRO A 198 -3.34 24.19 29.42
C PRO A 198 -2.03 23.43 29.19
N LYS A 199 -1.53 23.51 27.96
CA LYS A 199 -0.21 23.04 27.56
C LYS A 199 0.86 23.51 28.51
N LYS A 200 1.60 22.59 29.15
CA LYS A 200 2.98 22.82 29.55
C LYS A 200 3.79 21.53 29.50
N GLU A 201 4.89 21.67 28.79
CA GLU A 201 5.97 20.71 28.58
C GLU A 201 6.60 20.27 29.90
N THR A 202 7.00 19.05 30.00
CA THR A 202 8.34 18.54 30.30
C THR A 202 8.33 17.15 30.91
N GLY A 203 9.04 16.26 30.30
CA GLY A 203 9.95 15.35 30.97
C GLY A 203 9.41 14.05 31.53
N SER A 204 9.66 12.96 30.82
CA SER A 204 10.16 11.70 31.35
C SER A 204 9.41 11.05 32.52
N SER A 205 8.61 10.03 32.22
CA SER A 205 8.71 8.70 32.83
C SER A 205 7.74 7.70 32.22
N VAL A 206 8.34 6.73 31.55
CA VAL A 206 7.69 5.53 31.04
C VAL A 206 7.44 4.60 32.24
N VAL A 207 6.31 3.84 32.15
CA VAL A 207 5.97 2.67 33.00
C VAL A 207 5.29 3.01 34.33
N GLU A 208 3.95 3.10 34.25
CA GLU A 208 3.05 2.64 35.34
C GLU A 208 1.55 2.64 34.95
N GLY A 209 1.24 2.76 33.65
CA GLY A 209 -0.16 2.86 33.17
C GLY A 209 -1.01 1.57 33.29
N GLY A 210 -0.42 0.43 33.54
CA GLY A 210 -1.14 -0.84 33.53
C GLY A 210 -1.84 -1.24 34.85
N LYS A 211 -1.36 -0.76 35.96
CA LYS A 211 -1.89 -1.17 37.29
C LYS A 211 -3.06 -0.31 37.79
N MET A 212 -3.13 0.96 37.38
CA MET A 212 -4.22 1.84 37.80
C MET A 212 -5.56 1.55 37.11
N LEU A 213 -5.55 1.05 35.87
CA LEU A 213 -6.76 0.65 35.15
C LEU A 213 -7.44 -0.57 35.79
N HIS A 214 -6.67 -1.50 36.33
CA HIS A 214 -7.20 -2.73 36.94
C HIS A 214 -7.93 -2.48 38.24
N GLN A 215 -7.47 -1.51 39.03
CA GLN A 215 -8.10 -1.18 40.32
C GLN A 215 -9.40 -0.40 40.18
N SER A 216 -9.55 0.44 39.14
CA SER A 216 -10.81 1.17 38.90
C SER A 216 -11.89 0.28 38.34
N VAL A 217 -11.55 -0.75 37.57
CA VAL A 217 -12.51 -1.73 37.00
C VAL A 217 -13.10 -2.61 38.10
N VAL A 218 -12.29 -3.08 39.06
CA VAL A 218 -12.77 -3.93 40.18
C VAL A 218 -13.73 -3.17 41.09
N SER A 219 -13.49 -1.88 41.37
CA SER A 219 -14.39 -1.06 42.21
C SER A 219 -15.75 -0.75 41.57
N LEU A 220 -15.83 -0.84 40.20
CA LEU A 220 -17.08 -0.62 39.47
C LEU A 220 -17.95 -1.88 39.41
N PHE A 221 -17.36 -3.08 39.45
CA PHE A 221 -18.09 -4.34 39.53
C PHE A 221 -18.88 -4.50 40.84
N GLU A 222 -18.47 -3.82 41.91
CA GLU A 222 -19.15 -3.85 43.22
C GLU A 222 -20.32 -2.88 43.30
N SER A 223 -20.55 -2.00 42.33
CA SER A 223 -21.64 -1.04 42.37
C SER A 223 -22.97 -1.69 41.97
N GLN A 224 -23.85 -1.87 42.92
CA GLN A 224 -25.23 -2.36 42.70
C GLN A 224 -26.16 -1.34 42.02
N TRP A 225 -25.61 -0.24 41.49
CA TRP A 225 -26.40 0.86 40.91
C TRP A 225 -27.08 0.44 39.61
N SER A 226 -26.46 -0.41 38.81
CA SER A 226 -27.10 -0.97 37.60
C SER A 226 -28.36 -1.75 37.90
N THR A 227 -28.32 -2.57 38.93
CA THR A 227 -29.49 -3.33 39.38
C THR A 227 -30.62 -2.40 39.87
N LEU A 228 -30.30 -1.36 40.64
CA LEU A 228 -31.25 -0.37 41.09
C LEU A 228 -31.88 0.40 39.92
N GLN A 229 -31.06 0.79 38.94
CA GLN A 229 -31.56 1.50 37.76
C GLN A 229 -32.50 0.60 36.92
N MET A 230 -32.17 -0.68 36.80
CA MET A 230 -33.06 -1.65 36.17
C MET A 230 -34.43 -1.76 36.89
N VAL A 231 -34.42 -1.80 38.24
CA VAL A 231 -35.65 -1.82 39.03
C VAL A 231 -36.48 -0.56 38.82
N VAL A 232 -35.85 0.61 38.83
CA VAL A 232 -36.52 1.90 38.57
C VAL A 232 -37.15 1.93 37.18
N LEU A 233 -36.43 1.47 36.14
CA LEU A 233 -36.97 1.39 34.78
C LEU A 233 -38.15 0.42 34.67
N ARG A 234 -38.12 -0.70 35.44
CA ARG A 234 -39.23 -1.63 35.52
C ARG A 234 -40.47 -0.96 36.20
N GLU A 235 -40.27 -0.18 37.25
CA GLU A 235 -41.33 0.60 37.91
C GLU A 235 -41.91 1.66 36.98
N ILE A 236 -41.04 2.31 36.13
CA ILE A 236 -41.49 3.24 35.09
C ILE A 236 -42.38 2.52 34.07
N LEU A 237 -41.94 1.34 33.58
CA LEU A 237 -42.72 0.56 32.63
C LEU A 237 -44.09 0.21 33.20
N LEU A 238 -44.17 -0.31 34.44
CA LEU A 238 -45.43 -0.62 35.11
C LEU A 238 -46.32 0.63 35.29
N SER A 239 -45.72 1.75 35.66
CA SER A 239 -46.42 3.03 35.82
C SER A 239 -46.99 3.52 34.47
N ALA A 240 -46.20 3.45 33.38
CA ALA A 240 -46.62 3.86 32.06
C ALA A 240 -47.78 3.01 31.53
N VAL A 241 -47.73 1.68 31.75
CA VAL A 241 -48.81 0.77 31.38
C VAL A 241 -50.12 1.13 32.13
N ARG A 242 -50.07 1.38 33.45
CA ARG A 242 -51.20 1.80 34.26
C ARG A 242 -51.72 3.20 33.92
N ALA A 243 -50.80 4.11 33.56
CA ALA A 243 -51.12 5.46 33.10
C ALA A 243 -51.81 5.46 31.74
N GLY A 244 -51.70 4.36 30.97
CA GLY A 244 -52.18 4.27 29.61
C GLY A 244 -51.34 5.11 28.62
N ASP A 245 -50.03 5.24 28.87
CA ASP A 245 -49.07 5.90 28.00
C ASP A 245 -48.21 4.86 27.28
N PRO A 246 -48.58 4.47 26.04
CA PRO A 246 -47.92 3.41 25.33
C PRO A 246 -46.50 3.84 24.86
N LEU A 247 -46.24 5.14 24.61
CA LEU A 247 -44.92 5.62 24.18
C LEU A 247 -43.91 5.55 25.33
N ALA A 248 -44.32 6.01 26.52
CA ALA A 248 -43.49 5.91 27.72
C ALA A 248 -43.24 4.44 28.12
N ALA A 249 -44.24 3.57 27.98
CA ALA A 249 -44.10 2.14 28.22
C ALA A 249 -43.11 1.51 27.22
N TRP A 250 -43.21 1.85 25.94
CA TRP A 250 -42.32 1.39 24.92
C TRP A 250 -40.89 1.84 25.20
N GLY A 251 -40.65 3.13 25.49
CA GLY A 251 -39.36 3.69 25.81
C GLY A 251 -38.70 3.06 27.05
N ALA A 252 -39.48 2.79 28.09
CA ALA A 252 -38.97 2.12 29.29
C ALA A 252 -38.55 0.66 29.02
N ALA A 253 -39.37 -0.07 28.26
CA ALA A 253 -39.07 -1.44 27.84
C ALA A 253 -37.86 -1.50 26.93
N ALA A 254 -37.74 -0.55 25.99
CA ALA A 254 -36.58 -0.41 25.08
C ALA A 254 -35.26 -0.18 25.86
N ARG A 255 -35.26 0.76 26.82
CA ARG A 255 -34.11 1.00 27.70
C ARG A 255 -33.75 -0.22 28.54
N LEU A 256 -34.72 -0.91 29.10
CA LEU A 256 -34.51 -2.14 29.89
C LEU A 256 -33.82 -3.20 28.99
N LEU A 257 -34.35 -3.47 27.83
CA LEU A 257 -33.86 -4.49 26.93
C LEU A 257 -32.45 -4.13 26.41
N ARG A 258 -32.25 -2.88 25.99
CA ARG A 258 -30.96 -2.44 25.43
C ARG A 258 -29.84 -2.39 26.47
N SER A 259 -30.13 -1.82 27.66
CA SER A 259 -29.04 -1.55 28.64
C SER A 259 -28.83 -2.71 29.62
N TYR A 260 -29.85 -3.53 29.88
CA TYR A 260 -29.82 -4.53 30.95
C TYR A 260 -30.12 -5.96 30.49
N TYR A 261 -30.06 -6.25 29.16
CA TYR A 261 -30.32 -7.59 28.64
C TYR A 261 -29.50 -8.68 29.33
N PRO A 262 -28.22 -8.49 29.76
CA PRO A 262 -27.44 -9.56 30.41
C PRO A 262 -27.96 -9.92 31.81
N LEU A 263 -28.66 -9.00 32.48
CA LEU A 263 -29.21 -9.19 33.82
C LEU A 263 -30.66 -9.74 33.79
N ILE A 264 -31.23 -9.78 32.60
CA ILE A 264 -32.62 -10.21 32.40
C ILE A 264 -32.63 -11.63 31.86
N THR A 265 -33.42 -12.51 32.49
CA THR A 265 -33.55 -13.89 32.02
C THR A 265 -34.17 -13.94 30.63
N PRO A 266 -33.90 -14.98 29.80
CA PRO A 266 -34.49 -15.11 28.46
C PRO A 266 -36.04 -14.99 28.45
N ALA A 267 -36.72 -15.53 29.46
CA ALA A 267 -38.17 -15.37 29.61
C ALA A 267 -38.53 -13.89 29.84
N GLY A 268 -37.75 -13.17 30.66
CA GLY A 268 -37.96 -11.74 30.88
C GLY A 268 -37.67 -10.91 29.62
N GLN A 269 -36.67 -11.26 28.82
CA GLN A 269 -36.40 -10.62 27.55
C GLN A 269 -37.55 -10.78 26.57
N ASN A 270 -38.11 -12.00 26.45
CA ASN A 270 -39.30 -12.26 25.66
C ASN A 270 -40.51 -11.45 26.14
N GLY A 271 -40.69 -11.36 27.49
CA GLY A 271 -41.74 -10.53 28.08
C GLY A 271 -41.59 -9.05 27.72
N LEU A 272 -40.38 -8.51 27.70
CA LEU A 272 -40.11 -7.14 27.26
C LEU A 272 -40.34 -6.94 25.76
N ALA A 273 -39.93 -7.90 24.94
CA ALA A 273 -40.22 -7.87 23.50
C ALA A 273 -41.73 -7.85 23.22
N SER A 274 -42.50 -8.67 23.93
CA SER A 274 -43.95 -8.65 23.86
C SER A 274 -44.55 -7.32 24.35
N ALA A 275 -43.99 -6.74 25.42
CA ALA A 275 -44.43 -5.43 25.90
C ALA A 275 -44.16 -4.31 24.91
N LEU A 276 -43.02 -4.35 24.18
CA LEU A 276 -42.72 -3.43 23.08
C LEU A 276 -43.76 -3.53 21.96
N SER A 277 -44.04 -4.75 21.48
CA SER A 277 -45.04 -4.98 20.43
C SER A 277 -46.44 -4.55 20.84
N ASN A 278 -46.87 -4.95 22.03
CA ASN A 278 -48.19 -4.58 22.57
C ASN A 278 -48.37 -3.07 22.79
N SER A 279 -47.26 -2.37 23.11
CA SER A 279 -47.25 -0.91 23.23
C SER A 279 -47.32 -0.24 21.86
N ALA A 280 -46.63 -0.80 20.90
CA ALA A 280 -46.62 -0.31 19.52
C ALA A 280 -47.99 -0.45 18.83
N ASP A 281 -48.72 -1.54 19.08
CA ASP A 281 -50.08 -1.76 18.54
C ASP A 281 -51.08 -0.67 18.96
N ARG A 282 -50.77 0.05 20.04
CA ARG A 282 -51.57 1.17 20.54
C ARG A 282 -51.11 2.54 20.06
N LEU A 283 -50.00 2.59 19.31
CA LEU A 283 -49.41 3.82 18.75
C LEU A 283 -49.79 3.99 17.27
N PRO A 284 -49.90 5.24 16.78
CA PRO A 284 -50.03 5.49 15.36
C PRO A 284 -48.86 4.90 14.57
N SER A 285 -49.11 4.40 13.37
CA SER A 285 -48.05 3.93 12.47
C SER A 285 -47.06 5.07 12.18
N GLY A 286 -45.74 4.77 12.19
CA GLY A 286 -44.72 5.77 11.97
C GLY A 286 -44.31 6.58 13.20
N THR A 287 -44.78 6.23 14.38
CA THR A 287 -44.38 6.86 15.64
C THR A 287 -42.86 6.74 15.80
N ARG A 288 -42.24 7.85 16.22
CA ARG A 288 -40.82 7.91 16.53
C ARG A 288 -40.55 7.94 18.02
N CYS A 289 -39.55 7.21 18.48
CA CYS A 289 -39.10 7.25 19.86
C CYS A 289 -37.61 7.63 19.91
N ALA A 290 -37.27 8.46 20.92
CA ALA A 290 -35.88 8.88 21.12
C ALA A 290 -35.01 7.77 21.74
N ASP A 291 -35.64 6.79 22.41
CA ASP A 291 -34.93 5.69 23.06
C ASP A 291 -34.77 4.52 22.08
N PRO A 292 -33.55 4.26 21.60
CA PRO A 292 -33.33 3.13 20.72
C PRO A 292 -33.51 1.80 21.44
N ALA A 293 -34.19 0.84 20.81
CA ALA A 293 -34.30 -0.54 21.26
C ALA A 293 -33.15 -1.39 20.67
N LEU A 294 -33.46 -2.60 20.24
CA LEU A 294 -32.58 -3.45 19.43
C LEU A 294 -32.76 -3.13 17.93
N PRO A 295 -31.81 -3.52 17.06
CA PRO A 295 -30.54 -4.17 17.34
C PRO A 295 -29.44 -3.21 17.82
N PHE A 296 -28.33 -3.74 18.29
CA PHE A 296 -27.11 -2.94 18.41
C PHE A 296 -26.49 -2.75 17.03
N ILE A 297 -26.06 -1.54 16.72
CA ILE A 297 -25.54 -1.18 15.40
C ILE A 297 -24.14 -0.58 15.55
N ARG A 298 -23.22 -1.13 14.79
CA ARG A 298 -21.84 -0.68 14.74
C ARG A 298 -21.43 -0.43 13.28
N LEU A 299 -20.66 0.62 13.03
CA LEU A 299 -20.06 0.83 11.73
C LEU A 299 -18.98 -0.22 11.48
N TYR A 300 -19.08 -0.95 10.37
CA TYR A 300 -18.15 -2.00 10.00
C TYR A 300 -17.08 -1.49 9.02
N SER A 301 -17.49 -0.91 7.90
CA SER A 301 -16.58 -0.32 6.92
C SER A 301 -17.33 0.53 5.89
N PHE A 302 -16.58 1.32 5.14
CA PHE A 302 -17.02 2.01 3.93
C PHE A 302 -16.43 1.29 2.72
N PRO A 303 -17.12 0.27 2.16
CA PRO A 303 -16.63 -0.35 0.94
C PRO A 303 -16.77 0.67 -0.19
N LEU A 304 -15.69 0.84 -0.95
CA LEU A 304 -15.76 1.65 -2.15
C LEU A 304 -16.54 0.86 -3.21
N HIS A 305 -17.60 1.45 -3.72
CA HIS A 305 -18.29 0.91 -4.90
C HIS A 305 -17.28 0.90 -6.09
N PRO A 306 -17.33 -0.08 -7.01
CA PRO A 306 -16.43 -0.11 -8.16
C PRO A 306 -16.30 1.21 -8.92
N SER A 307 -17.40 1.94 -9.07
CA SER A 307 -17.41 3.28 -9.69
C SER A 307 -16.65 4.35 -8.89
N GLN A 308 -16.39 4.13 -7.62
CA GLN A 308 -15.74 5.08 -6.71
C GLN A 308 -14.26 4.75 -6.45
N MET A 309 -13.82 3.52 -6.77
CA MET A 309 -12.42 3.12 -6.62
C MET A 309 -11.47 3.95 -7.49
N ASP A 310 -12.01 4.56 -8.51
CA ASP A 310 -11.26 5.25 -9.56
C ASP A 310 -11.24 6.77 -9.44
N ILE A 311 -11.75 7.31 -8.33
CA ILE A 311 -11.74 8.77 -8.08
C ILE A 311 -10.33 9.23 -7.73
N VAL A 312 -9.83 10.21 -8.44
CA VAL A 312 -8.48 10.77 -8.26
C VAL A 312 -8.56 12.29 -8.06
N LYS A 313 -7.84 12.81 -7.08
CA LYS A 313 -7.70 14.25 -6.86
C LYS A 313 -6.92 14.89 -8.02
N ARG A 314 -7.39 16.04 -8.50
CA ARG A 314 -6.73 16.80 -9.56
C ARG A 314 -5.86 17.90 -8.98
N ASN A 315 -4.69 18.10 -9.58
CA ASN A 315 -3.82 19.22 -9.26
C ASN A 315 -3.62 20.08 -10.54
N PRO A 316 -4.31 21.21 -10.68
CA PRO A 316 -4.25 22.03 -11.89
C PRO A 316 -2.88 22.71 -12.12
N ALA A 317 -1.98 22.67 -11.14
CA ALA A 317 -0.64 23.27 -11.25
C ALA A 317 0.40 22.36 -11.92
N ARG A 318 0.04 21.12 -12.27
CA ARG A 318 0.92 20.16 -12.93
C ARG A 318 0.45 19.85 -14.33
N GLU A 319 1.39 19.62 -15.26
CA GLU A 319 1.07 19.21 -16.63
C GLU A 319 0.34 17.87 -16.70
N ASP A 320 0.64 16.97 -15.80
CA ASP A 320 0.02 15.64 -15.70
C ASP A 320 -1.28 15.64 -14.88
N TRP A 321 -1.69 16.79 -14.30
CA TRP A 321 -2.96 17.04 -13.57
C TRP A 321 -3.28 16.10 -12.42
N TRP A 322 -2.61 14.99 -12.32
CA TRP A 322 -2.96 13.87 -11.45
C TRP A 322 -2.00 13.80 -10.28
N ALA A 323 -2.52 14.03 -9.12
CA ALA A 323 -1.77 13.89 -7.89
C ALA A 323 -1.56 12.40 -7.53
N GLY A 324 -0.91 11.68 -8.41
CA GLY A 324 -0.25 10.46 -8.03
C GLY A 324 1.08 10.88 -7.44
N ALA A 325 1.22 10.89 -6.14
CA ALA A 325 2.46 11.23 -5.51
C ALA A 325 3.55 10.23 -5.90
N ALA A 326 4.23 10.46 -6.99
CA ALA A 326 5.59 10.06 -7.08
C ALA A 326 6.37 11.06 -6.21
N ASN A 327 6.58 10.74 -4.95
CA ASN A 327 7.67 11.31 -4.18
C ASN A 327 8.96 10.84 -4.83
N THR A 328 9.32 11.45 -5.95
CA THR A 328 10.63 11.33 -6.59
C THR A 328 11.61 12.35 -6.02
N GLY A 329 11.46 12.68 -4.74
CA GLY A 329 12.55 13.30 -4.00
C GLY A 329 13.57 12.24 -3.63
N PRO A 330 14.88 12.57 -3.58
CA PRO A 330 15.86 11.64 -3.08
C PRO A 330 15.42 11.18 -1.69
N PHE A 331 15.31 9.86 -1.51
CA PHE A 331 14.94 9.24 -0.25
C PHE A 331 16.06 9.51 0.75
N ILE A 332 15.95 10.61 1.48
CA ILE A 332 16.86 10.91 2.60
C ILE A 332 16.42 10.01 3.75
N TYR A 333 17.06 8.88 3.89
CA TYR A 333 16.92 8.02 5.06
C TYR A 333 17.49 8.77 6.28
N THR A 334 16.61 9.33 7.09
CA THR A 334 16.96 9.86 8.41
C THR A 334 16.68 8.77 9.44
N PRO A 335 17.73 8.11 10.01
CA PRO A 335 17.56 7.00 10.94
C PRO A 335 17.00 7.41 12.31
N PHE A 336 16.73 8.68 12.53
CA PHE A 336 16.25 9.25 13.81
C PHE A 336 14.81 9.77 13.81
N SER A 337 14.12 9.77 12.69
CA SER A 337 12.69 9.97 12.71
C SER A 337 12.05 8.64 13.15
N LYS A 338 11.81 8.46 14.44
CA LYS A 338 10.76 7.57 14.90
C LYS A 338 9.50 8.06 14.20
N GLY A 339 9.15 7.39 13.14
CA GLY A 339 7.91 7.62 12.42
C GLY A 339 6.76 7.32 13.38
N GLU A 340 6.30 8.34 14.08
CA GLU A 340 4.89 8.32 14.44
C GLU A 340 4.15 8.26 13.12
N PRO A 341 3.33 7.24 12.91
CA PRO A 341 2.42 7.26 11.78
C PRO A 341 1.57 8.51 12.03
N SER A 342 1.72 9.52 11.19
CA SER A 342 0.82 10.66 11.14
C SER A 342 -0.56 10.17 10.69
N ASN A 343 -1.25 9.49 11.60
CA ASN A 343 -2.59 8.94 11.44
C ASN A 343 -3.66 10.03 11.54
N ASN A 344 -3.35 11.28 11.24
CA ASN A 344 -4.30 12.38 11.25
C ASN A 344 -4.55 13.03 9.87
N SER A 345 -4.24 12.36 8.76
CA SER A 345 -4.99 12.66 7.56
C SER A 345 -6.40 12.05 7.76
N LYS A 346 -7.37 12.84 8.21
CA LYS A 346 -8.78 12.48 8.14
C LYS A 346 -9.01 12.00 6.72
N GLN A 347 -9.25 10.70 6.53
CA GLN A 347 -9.58 10.15 5.23
C GLN A 347 -10.87 10.83 4.78
N GLU A 348 -10.73 11.76 3.84
CA GLU A 348 -11.85 12.41 3.21
C GLU A 348 -12.42 11.46 2.18
N LEU A 349 -13.66 11.03 2.40
CA LEU A 349 -14.37 10.17 1.48
C LEU A 349 -15.12 11.04 0.47
N ILE A 350 -14.91 10.78 -0.81
CA ILE A 350 -15.55 11.55 -1.89
C ILE A 350 -16.66 10.69 -2.50
N TRP A 351 -17.89 11.22 -2.50
CA TRP A 351 -19.04 10.64 -3.17
C TRP A 351 -19.46 11.49 -4.37
N ILE A 352 -20.18 10.90 -5.30
CA ILE A 352 -20.61 11.55 -6.54
C ILE A 352 -22.13 11.61 -6.55
N VAL A 353 -22.70 12.76 -6.90
CA VAL A 353 -24.15 12.94 -7.04
C VAL A 353 -24.73 11.96 -8.04
N GLY A 354 -25.80 11.28 -7.67
CA GLY A 354 -26.51 10.33 -8.53
C GLY A 354 -25.90 8.94 -8.63
N GLU A 355 -24.78 8.68 -7.96
CA GLU A 355 -24.16 7.34 -7.94
C GLU A 355 -24.48 6.60 -6.64
N PRO A 356 -24.74 5.28 -6.72
CA PRO A 356 -25.02 4.48 -5.53
C PRO A 356 -23.78 4.36 -4.66
N VAL A 357 -23.96 4.55 -3.36
CA VAL A 357 -22.95 4.36 -2.33
C VAL A 357 -23.36 3.29 -1.35
N GLN A 358 -22.39 2.66 -0.71
CA GLN A 358 -22.62 1.56 0.19
C GLN A 358 -21.85 1.76 1.50
N ILE A 359 -22.49 1.37 2.60
CA ILE A 359 -21.88 1.33 3.93
C ILE A 359 -22.18 -0.02 4.55
N LEU A 360 -21.18 -0.67 5.09
CA LEU A 360 -21.36 -1.89 5.84
C LEU A 360 -21.55 -1.57 7.31
N VAL A 361 -22.64 -2.07 7.87
CA VAL A 361 -22.94 -1.98 9.30
C VAL A 361 -23.09 -3.39 9.87
N GLU A 362 -22.62 -3.59 11.08
CA GLU A 362 -22.85 -4.82 11.81
C GLU A 362 -23.99 -4.63 12.78
N LEU A 363 -24.97 -5.51 12.68
CA LEU A 363 -26.14 -5.57 13.57
C LEU A 363 -25.96 -6.73 14.53
N ALA A 364 -26.22 -6.52 15.81
CA ALA A 364 -26.14 -7.58 16.82
C ALA A 364 -27.44 -7.70 17.62
N ASN A 365 -27.89 -8.94 17.80
CA ASN A 365 -28.98 -9.33 18.69
C ASN A 365 -28.42 -10.24 19.79
N PRO A 366 -28.02 -9.69 20.96
CA PRO A 366 -27.50 -10.49 22.07
C PRO A 366 -28.59 -11.14 22.94
N CYS A 367 -29.84 -10.98 22.58
CA CYS A 367 -30.98 -11.53 23.31
C CYS A 367 -31.32 -12.95 22.87
N GLY A 368 -32.05 -13.67 23.70
CA GLY A 368 -32.45 -15.07 23.48
C GLY A 368 -33.71 -15.26 22.60
N PHE A 369 -34.09 -14.29 21.79
CA PHE A 369 -35.23 -14.36 20.88
C PHE A 369 -34.89 -13.89 19.49
N ASP A 370 -35.69 -14.31 18.49
CA ASP A 370 -35.55 -13.85 17.11
C ASP A 370 -35.98 -12.39 16.98
N LEU A 371 -35.11 -11.56 16.41
CA LEU A 371 -35.35 -10.15 16.19
C LEU A 371 -35.58 -9.87 14.71
N ARG A 372 -36.77 -9.39 14.39
CA ARG A 372 -37.14 -8.90 13.07
C ARG A 372 -36.99 -7.38 13.02
N VAL A 373 -36.14 -6.89 12.12
CA VAL A 373 -36.05 -5.48 11.79
C VAL A 373 -36.81 -5.25 10.49
N ASP A 374 -37.91 -4.53 10.55
CA ASP A 374 -38.80 -4.31 9.42
C ASP A 374 -38.15 -3.43 8.35
N SER A 375 -37.40 -2.40 8.76
CA SER A 375 -36.57 -1.64 7.87
C SER A 375 -35.41 -0.97 8.62
N ILE A 376 -34.27 -0.94 7.98
CA ILE A 376 -33.08 -0.18 8.41
C ILE A 376 -32.50 0.58 7.24
N TYR A 377 -32.16 1.85 7.43
CA TYR A 377 -31.52 2.69 6.44
C TYR A 377 -30.66 3.77 7.10
N LEU A 378 -29.77 4.41 6.31
CA LEU A 378 -28.87 5.43 6.84
C LEU A 378 -29.60 6.69 7.25
N SER A 379 -29.26 7.24 8.41
CA SER A 379 -29.76 8.52 8.87
C SER A 379 -28.87 9.63 8.34
N VAL A 380 -29.44 10.53 7.50
CA VAL A 380 -28.72 11.69 6.94
C VAL A 380 -29.56 12.94 7.22
N PRO A 381 -29.20 13.72 8.25
CA PRO A 381 -30.00 14.87 8.67
C PRO A 381 -30.08 16.00 7.65
N SER A 382 -29.13 16.09 6.71
CA SER A 382 -29.10 17.13 5.67
C SER A 382 -30.18 16.99 4.59
N GLY A 383 -30.88 15.82 4.51
CA GLY A 383 -31.90 15.57 3.49
C GLY A 383 -31.39 15.44 2.05
N ASN A 384 -30.08 15.44 1.85
CA ASN A 384 -29.44 15.40 0.55
C ASN A 384 -29.04 13.98 0.14
N PHE A 385 -29.80 12.98 0.62
CA PHE A 385 -29.45 11.58 0.42
C PHE A 385 -30.70 10.70 0.43
N ASP A 386 -30.89 9.92 -0.62
CA ASP A 386 -31.95 8.93 -0.73
C ASP A 386 -31.43 7.58 -0.24
N ALA A 387 -31.82 7.20 0.99
CA ALA A 387 -31.43 5.94 1.59
C ALA A 387 -32.38 4.81 1.24
N PHE A 388 -31.86 3.63 0.91
CA PHE A 388 -32.67 2.45 0.59
C PHE A 388 -32.89 1.60 1.83
N PRO A 389 -34.19 1.34 2.21
CA PRO A 389 -34.51 0.51 3.36
C PRO A 389 -34.21 -0.97 3.09
N VAL A 390 -33.67 -1.64 4.09
CA VAL A 390 -33.37 -3.08 4.06
C VAL A 390 -34.05 -3.78 5.24
N THR A 391 -34.69 -4.93 5.00
CA THR A 391 -35.28 -5.78 6.03
C THR A 391 -34.27 -6.83 6.49
N VAL A 392 -34.15 -7.03 7.79
CA VAL A 392 -33.18 -7.96 8.36
C VAL A 392 -33.80 -8.82 9.46
N ASN A 393 -33.55 -10.12 9.43
CA ASN A 393 -33.82 -11.04 10.53
C ASN A 393 -32.55 -11.43 11.24
N LEU A 394 -32.53 -11.33 12.56
CA LEU A 394 -31.41 -11.63 13.43
C LEU A 394 -31.78 -12.74 14.41
N PRO A 395 -31.21 -13.94 14.26
CA PRO A 395 -31.44 -15.02 15.23
C PRO A 395 -30.92 -14.65 16.63
N PRO A 396 -31.31 -15.42 17.67
CA PRO A 396 -30.81 -15.23 19.02
C PRO A 396 -29.28 -15.28 19.10
N ASN A 397 -28.66 -14.44 19.91
CA ASN A 397 -27.25 -14.39 20.17
C ASN A 397 -26.39 -14.35 18.88
N SER A 398 -26.85 -13.63 17.88
CA SER A 398 -26.16 -13.55 16.57
C SER A 398 -25.87 -12.13 16.13
N SER A 399 -24.82 -11.98 15.32
CA SER A 399 -24.53 -10.74 14.61
C SER A 399 -24.50 -10.99 13.10
N LYS A 400 -24.84 -9.96 12.32
CA LYS A 400 -24.87 -10.00 10.86
C LYS A 400 -24.35 -8.67 10.30
N VAL A 401 -23.45 -8.75 9.32
CA VAL A 401 -23.02 -7.59 8.56
C VAL A 401 -24.03 -7.36 7.43
N VAL A 402 -24.52 -6.15 7.33
CA VAL A 402 -25.54 -5.74 6.35
C VAL A 402 -25.00 -4.57 5.55
N THR A 403 -25.25 -4.61 4.24
CA THR A 403 -24.94 -3.50 3.34
C THR A 403 -26.13 -2.55 3.30
N LEU A 404 -25.92 -1.32 3.72
CA LEU A 404 -26.88 -0.24 3.55
C LEU A 404 -26.44 0.62 2.39
N SER A 405 -27.32 0.92 1.46
CA SER A 405 -27.05 1.70 0.26
C SER A 405 -27.96 2.91 0.13
N GLY A 406 -27.54 3.84 -0.71
CA GLY A 406 -28.34 5.01 -1.05
C GLY A 406 -27.64 5.85 -2.11
N ILE A 407 -28.28 6.95 -2.50
CA ILE A 407 -27.81 7.84 -3.55
C ILE A 407 -27.75 9.28 -3.03
N PRO A 408 -26.57 9.95 -3.09
CA PRO A 408 -26.47 11.38 -2.80
C PRO A 408 -27.20 12.19 -3.87
N THR A 409 -28.07 13.13 -3.46
CA THR A 409 -28.93 13.93 -4.36
C THR A 409 -28.38 15.32 -4.65
N SER A 410 -27.55 15.88 -3.77
CA SER A 410 -26.96 17.20 -3.94
C SER A 410 -25.51 17.29 -3.50
N VAL A 411 -24.80 18.28 -4.03
CA VAL A 411 -23.40 18.58 -3.75
C VAL A 411 -23.26 19.20 -2.35
N GLY A 412 -22.21 18.79 -1.61
CA GLY A 412 -21.89 19.37 -0.32
C GLY A 412 -21.39 18.34 0.69
N PRO A 413 -21.11 18.74 1.93
CA PRO A 413 -20.72 17.83 2.98
C PRO A 413 -21.90 16.99 3.46
N VAL A 414 -21.69 15.70 3.64
CA VAL A 414 -22.69 14.77 4.19
C VAL A 414 -22.16 14.18 5.48
N THR A 415 -23.02 14.20 6.52
CA THR A 415 -22.74 13.57 7.80
C THR A 415 -23.69 12.42 8.03
N ILE A 416 -23.18 11.28 8.43
CA ILE A 416 -23.97 10.09 8.72
C ILE A 416 -23.80 9.75 10.21
N PRO A 417 -24.67 10.27 11.08
CA PRO A 417 -24.52 10.03 12.51
C PRO A 417 -24.87 8.60 12.91
N GLY A 418 -25.70 7.90 12.16
CA GLY A 418 -26.18 6.56 12.46
C GLY A 418 -27.17 5.99 11.45
N CYS A 419 -28.05 5.14 11.95
CA CYS A 419 -29.10 4.49 11.18
C CYS A 419 -30.47 4.74 11.77
N THR A 420 -31.47 4.87 10.92
CA THR A 420 -32.87 4.84 11.31
C THR A 420 -33.37 3.40 11.20
N VAL A 421 -34.00 2.93 12.27
CA VAL A 421 -34.45 1.54 12.40
C VAL A 421 -35.96 1.52 12.73
N HIS A 422 -36.70 0.72 11.99
CA HIS A 422 -38.08 0.39 12.28
C HIS A 422 -38.11 -1.03 12.85
N CYS A 423 -38.30 -1.10 14.17
CA CYS A 423 -38.33 -2.37 14.90
C CYS A 423 -39.37 -2.29 16.01
N PHE A 424 -40.04 -3.39 16.30
CA PHE A 424 -41.14 -3.44 17.24
C PHE A 424 -42.21 -2.34 17.00
N GLY A 425 -42.52 -2.07 15.73
CA GLY A 425 -43.57 -1.13 15.32
C GLY A 425 -43.27 0.36 15.52
N VAL A 426 -42.07 0.73 15.97
CA VAL A 426 -41.67 2.10 16.22
C VAL A 426 -40.36 2.43 15.50
N ILE A 427 -40.24 3.68 15.05
CA ILE A 427 -39.04 4.18 14.39
C ILE A 427 -38.11 4.80 15.43
N THR A 428 -36.87 4.32 15.45
CA THR A 428 -35.81 4.82 16.34
C THR A 428 -34.55 5.18 15.59
N GLU A 429 -33.83 6.16 16.10
CA GLU A 429 -32.53 6.54 15.55
C GLU A 429 -31.42 5.93 16.41
N HIS A 430 -30.48 5.20 15.76
CA HIS A 430 -29.36 4.54 16.41
C HIS A 430 -28.08 5.25 15.98
N LEU A 431 -27.47 5.99 16.88
CA LEU A 431 -26.23 6.71 16.62
C LEU A 431 -25.03 5.77 16.75
N PHE A 432 -24.06 5.86 15.86
CA PHE A 432 -22.83 5.07 15.94
C PHE A 432 -22.02 5.38 17.21
N LYS A 433 -22.08 6.62 17.69
CA LYS A 433 -21.46 7.05 18.97
C LYS A 433 -22.04 6.35 20.20
N ASP A 434 -23.29 5.92 20.15
CA ASP A 434 -23.93 5.25 21.30
C ASP A 434 -23.33 3.87 21.57
N VAL A 435 -22.80 3.22 20.54
CA VAL A 435 -22.11 1.93 20.68
C VAL A 435 -20.75 2.13 21.36
N ASP A 436 -20.03 3.18 21.05
CA ASP A 436 -18.76 3.49 21.71
C ASP A 436 -18.97 3.74 23.20
N ASN A 437 -20.03 4.43 23.56
CA ASN A 437 -20.39 4.66 24.95
C ASN A 437 -20.77 3.36 25.68
N LEU A 438 -21.49 2.46 25.01
CA LEU A 438 -21.85 1.14 25.55
C LEU A 438 -20.62 0.25 25.73
N LEU A 439 -19.71 0.24 24.75
CA LEU A 439 -18.45 -0.50 24.81
C LEU A 439 -17.54 0.04 25.90
N LEU A 440 -17.47 1.36 26.06
CA LEU A 440 -16.75 2.00 27.14
C LEU A 440 -17.37 1.63 28.50
N GLY A 441 -18.69 1.63 28.58
CA GLY A 441 -19.43 1.20 29.75
C GLY A 441 -19.17 -0.26 30.12
N ALA A 442 -19.08 -1.16 29.11
CA ALA A 442 -18.73 -2.56 29.30
C ALA A 442 -17.30 -2.74 29.84
N THR A 443 -16.34 -1.97 29.31
CA THR A 443 -14.95 -2.00 29.80
C THR A 443 -14.80 -1.44 31.19
N GLN A 444 -15.70 -0.55 31.62
CA GLN A 444 -15.76 0.02 32.96
C GLN A 444 -16.68 -0.73 33.94
N GLY A 445 -17.26 -1.85 33.52
CA GLY A 445 -18.19 -2.61 34.35
C GLY A 445 -19.61 -1.99 34.48
N LEU A 446 -19.91 -0.96 33.71
CA LEU A 446 -21.24 -0.34 33.68
C LEU A 446 -22.25 -1.12 32.86
N VAL A 447 -21.78 -1.82 31.84
CA VAL A 447 -22.52 -2.79 31.03
C VAL A 447 -21.79 -4.14 31.20
N LEU A 448 -22.54 -5.16 31.63
CA LEU A 448 -21.96 -6.45 32.03
C LEU A 448 -21.47 -7.31 30.89
N SER A 449 -21.74 -6.93 29.63
CA SER A 449 -21.21 -7.60 28.45
C SER A 449 -21.29 -6.72 27.22
N ASP A 450 -20.28 -6.86 26.34
CA ASP A 450 -20.26 -6.27 25.00
C ASP A 450 -21.28 -7.02 24.12
N PRO A 451 -22.30 -6.35 23.56
CA PRO A 451 -23.36 -7.00 22.79
C PRO A 451 -22.82 -7.71 21.52
N PHE A 452 -21.78 -7.23 20.90
CA PHE A 452 -21.17 -7.88 19.73
C PHE A 452 -20.34 -9.10 20.13
N ARG A 453 -19.67 -9.02 21.25
CA ARG A 453 -18.88 -10.14 21.79
C ARG A 453 -19.77 -11.31 22.22
N CYS A 454 -20.95 -11.02 22.78
CA CYS A 454 -21.93 -12.05 23.10
C CYS A 454 -22.45 -12.79 21.87
N CYS A 455 -22.38 -12.17 20.69
CA CYS A 455 -22.75 -12.77 19.40
C CYS A 455 -21.56 -13.45 18.70
N GLY A 456 -20.42 -13.65 19.37
CA GLY A 456 -19.23 -14.29 18.79
C GLY A 456 -18.42 -13.41 17.83
N SER A 457 -18.73 -12.12 17.71
CA SER A 457 -18.00 -11.18 16.85
C SER A 457 -16.66 -10.77 17.48
N ALA A 458 -15.59 -10.75 16.66
CA ALA A 458 -14.30 -10.30 17.12
C ALA A 458 -14.31 -8.80 17.48
N ARG A 459 -13.46 -8.40 18.45
CA ARG A 459 -13.24 -6.97 18.73
C ARG A 459 -12.59 -6.30 17.52
N LEU A 460 -13.37 -5.52 16.79
CA LEU A 460 -12.83 -4.64 15.77
C LEU A 460 -12.52 -3.27 16.38
N LYS A 461 -11.50 -2.59 15.86
CA LYS A 461 -11.23 -1.19 16.19
C LYS A 461 -12.45 -0.36 15.79
N ASN A 462 -12.90 0.54 16.67
CA ASN A 462 -13.94 1.50 16.31
C ASN A 462 -13.49 2.32 15.11
N ILE A 463 -14.32 2.31 14.08
CA ILE A 463 -14.09 3.09 12.86
C ILE A 463 -14.76 4.45 13.09
N SER A 464 -13.95 5.52 13.07
CA SER A 464 -14.49 6.88 13.10
C SER A 464 -15.20 7.17 11.77
N VAL A 465 -16.32 7.82 11.81
CA VAL A 465 -17.02 8.28 10.60
C VAL A 465 -16.12 9.29 9.87
N PRO A 466 -15.69 9.02 8.62
CA PRO A 466 -14.88 9.94 7.87
C PRO A 466 -15.68 11.20 7.49
N SER A 467 -14.97 12.25 7.13
CA SER A 467 -15.60 13.41 6.47
C SER A 467 -15.99 13.04 5.05
N ILE A 468 -17.26 13.13 4.72
CA ILE A 468 -17.80 12.78 3.41
C ILE A 468 -18.11 14.07 2.65
N SER A 469 -17.55 14.20 1.45
CA SER A 469 -17.79 15.32 0.54
C SER A 469 -18.45 14.80 -0.73
N VAL A 470 -19.61 15.31 -1.08
CA VAL A 470 -20.31 14.97 -2.31
C VAL A 470 -19.96 15.95 -3.40
N VAL A 471 -19.46 15.43 -4.51
CA VAL A 471 -19.03 16.22 -5.70
C VAL A 471 -20.04 16.10 -6.82
N PRO A 472 -20.05 17.05 -7.79
CA PRO A 472 -20.89 16.97 -8.97
C PRO A 472 -20.71 15.67 -9.76
N PRO A 473 -21.65 15.31 -10.64
CA PRO A 473 -21.54 14.15 -11.51
C PRO A 473 -20.23 14.17 -12.30
N LEU A 474 -19.56 13.03 -12.40
CA LEU A 474 -18.31 12.85 -13.14
C LEU A 474 -18.55 11.98 -14.38
N PRO A 475 -17.76 12.17 -15.46
CA PRO A 475 -17.84 11.31 -16.63
C PRO A 475 -17.44 9.87 -16.25
N LEU A 476 -17.98 8.88 -16.96
CA LEU A 476 -17.70 7.46 -16.74
C LEU A 476 -17.25 6.80 -18.04
N LEU A 477 -15.95 6.51 -18.17
CA LEU A 477 -15.40 5.74 -19.27
C LEU A 477 -15.46 4.25 -18.98
N VAL A 478 -15.88 3.48 -19.97
CA VAL A 478 -15.84 2.02 -19.99
C VAL A 478 -14.93 1.59 -21.12
N SER A 479 -14.02 0.65 -20.86
CA SER A 479 -13.11 0.11 -21.86
C SER A 479 -13.55 -1.26 -22.33
N ARG A 480 -13.28 -1.52 -23.61
CA ARG A 480 -13.44 -2.84 -24.24
C ARG A 480 -12.27 -3.10 -25.17
N VAL A 481 -11.65 -4.28 -25.07
CA VAL A 481 -10.65 -4.68 -26.05
C VAL A 481 -11.37 -5.20 -27.29
N VAL A 482 -11.07 -4.61 -28.44
CA VAL A 482 -11.67 -5.04 -29.72
C VAL A 482 -11.12 -6.41 -30.09
N GLY A 483 -12.01 -7.39 -30.21
CA GLY A 483 -11.61 -8.78 -30.47
C GLY A 483 -11.93 -9.77 -29.34
N GLY A 484 -12.33 -9.28 -28.18
CA GLY A 484 -12.81 -10.08 -27.04
C GLY A 484 -12.15 -9.69 -25.71
N ASP A 485 -12.84 -10.02 -24.62
CA ASP A 485 -12.40 -9.73 -23.24
C ASP A 485 -11.43 -10.79 -22.66
N GLY A 486 -10.84 -11.63 -23.52
CA GLY A 486 -9.92 -12.67 -23.12
C GLY A 486 -8.47 -12.22 -23.02
N ALA A 487 -7.60 -13.14 -22.60
CA ALA A 487 -6.17 -12.90 -22.60
C ALA A 487 -5.66 -12.72 -24.05
N ILE A 488 -4.78 -11.74 -24.24
CA ILE A 488 -4.11 -11.46 -25.51
C ILE A 488 -3.00 -12.50 -25.65
N ILE A 489 -3.17 -13.46 -26.57
CA ILE A 489 -2.21 -14.54 -26.80
C ILE A 489 -1.19 -14.07 -27.84
N LEU A 490 0.08 -13.99 -27.46
CA LEU A 490 1.20 -13.58 -28.30
C LEU A 490 2.33 -14.60 -28.18
N HIS A 491 3.12 -14.78 -29.25
CA HIS A 491 4.38 -15.51 -29.18
C HIS A 491 5.48 -14.64 -28.57
N GLU A 492 6.47 -15.27 -27.99
CA GLU A 492 7.61 -14.55 -27.43
C GLU A 492 8.27 -13.63 -28.47
N GLY A 493 8.39 -12.33 -28.16
CA GLY A 493 8.92 -11.30 -29.04
C GLY A 493 7.94 -10.77 -30.09
N GLU A 494 6.69 -11.26 -30.13
CA GLU A 494 5.68 -10.78 -31.08
C GLU A 494 5.31 -9.33 -30.84
N ILE A 495 5.21 -8.59 -31.95
CA ILE A 495 4.74 -7.20 -31.96
C ILE A 495 3.38 -7.20 -32.66
N ARG A 496 2.35 -6.76 -31.92
CA ARG A 496 0.98 -6.71 -32.44
C ARG A 496 0.27 -5.44 -31.98
N ASP A 497 -0.50 -4.88 -32.89
CA ASP A 497 -1.42 -3.79 -32.61
C ASP A 497 -2.75 -4.34 -32.10
N ILE A 498 -3.18 -3.89 -30.94
CA ILE A 498 -4.49 -4.14 -30.37
C ILE A 498 -5.28 -2.84 -30.32
N TRP A 499 -6.58 -2.96 -30.42
CA TRP A 499 -7.49 -1.84 -30.41
C TRP A 499 -8.29 -1.83 -29.10
N ILE A 500 -8.25 -0.73 -28.37
CA ILE A 500 -9.03 -0.51 -27.15
C ILE A 500 -10.12 0.50 -27.46
N SER A 501 -11.37 0.08 -27.36
CA SER A 501 -12.51 0.96 -27.46
C SER A 501 -12.82 1.54 -26.09
N LEU A 502 -13.01 2.84 -26.03
CA LEU A 502 -13.40 3.63 -24.86
C LEU A 502 -14.74 4.30 -25.15
N ALA A 503 -15.77 3.95 -24.38
CA ALA A 503 -17.08 4.53 -24.48
C ALA A 503 -17.41 5.35 -23.22
N ASN A 504 -18.01 6.54 -23.40
CA ASN A 504 -18.51 7.33 -22.30
C ASN A 504 -19.92 6.85 -21.90
N ALA A 505 -20.00 6.02 -20.88
CA ALA A 505 -21.27 5.55 -20.31
C ALA A 505 -21.87 6.49 -19.25
N GLY A 506 -21.21 7.61 -18.96
CA GLY A 506 -21.67 8.62 -18.00
C GLY A 506 -22.66 9.62 -18.60
N THR A 507 -23.09 10.55 -17.76
CA THR A 507 -24.02 11.65 -18.16
C THR A 507 -23.29 12.95 -18.52
N VAL A 508 -21.99 13.04 -18.25
CA VAL A 508 -21.16 14.23 -18.41
C VAL A 508 -20.10 13.95 -19.48
N PRO A 509 -19.78 14.93 -20.36
CA PRO A 509 -18.73 14.75 -21.37
C PRO A 509 -17.34 14.63 -20.71
N VAL A 510 -16.45 13.86 -21.34
CA VAL A 510 -15.03 13.81 -21.01
C VAL A 510 -14.31 14.91 -21.77
N GLU A 511 -13.70 15.86 -21.09
CA GLU A 511 -12.99 16.97 -21.72
C GLU A 511 -11.47 16.88 -21.61
N GLN A 512 -11.00 16.18 -20.62
CA GLN A 512 -9.58 16.03 -20.36
C GLN A 512 -9.22 14.57 -20.14
N VAL A 513 -8.12 14.17 -20.76
CA VAL A 513 -7.61 12.81 -20.68
C VAL A 513 -6.09 12.82 -20.58
N HIS A 514 -5.55 11.99 -19.72
CA HIS A 514 -4.12 11.67 -19.62
C HIS A 514 -3.95 10.17 -19.58
N VAL A 515 -3.12 9.66 -20.50
CA VAL A 515 -2.83 8.23 -20.61
C VAL A 515 -1.44 7.93 -20.08
N SER A 516 -1.33 6.98 -19.19
CA SER A 516 -0.06 6.53 -18.61
C SER A 516 -0.05 5.00 -18.46
N LEU A 517 1.15 4.45 -18.30
CA LEU A 517 1.35 3.03 -18.05
C LEU A 517 1.73 2.81 -16.60
N SER A 518 1.26 1.70 -16.03
CA SER A 518 1.58 1.26 -14.68
C SER A 518 1.77 -0.27 -14.65
N GLY A 519 2.32 -0.76 -13.55
CA GLY A 519 2.53 -2.19 -13.35
C GLY A 519 3.95 -2.64 -13.69
N LYS A 520 4.19 -3.92 -13.58
CA LYS A 520 5.44 -4.55 -14.00
C LYS A 520 5.39 -4.80 -15.51
N HIS A 521 6.53 -4.79 -16.18
CA HIS A 521 6.63 -5.03 -17.63
C HIS A 521 6.01 -3.92 -18.51
N GLN A 522 6.20 -2.66 -18.13
CA GLN A 522 5.80 -1.53 -18.97
C GLN A 522 6.45 -1.56 -20.36
N ASP A 523 7.65 -2.15 -20.46
CA ASP A 523 8.39 -2.36 -21.72
C ASP A 523 7.64 -3.25 -22.74
N SER A 524 6.58 -3.94 -22.30
CA SER A 524 5.71 -4.71 -23.20
C SER A 524 4.78 -3.83 -24.04
N VAL A 525 4.65 -2.54 -23.71
CA VAL A 525 3.87 -1.58 -24.49
C VAL A 525 4.85 -0.65 -25.22
N LEU A 526 4.94 -0.81 -26.55
CA LEU A 526 5.87 0.00 -27.35
C LEU A 526 5.32 1.38 -27.66
N PHE A 527 4.01 1.45 -27.99
CA PHE A 527 3.38 2.69 -28.41
C PHE A 527 1.90 2.73 -28.05
N ILE A 528 1.43 3.90 -27.69
CA ILE A 528 0.01 4.19 -27.44
C ILE A 528 -0.34 5.45 -28.23
N ALA A 529 -1.29 5.36 -29.14
CA ALA A 529 -1.76 6.51 -29.89
C ALA A 529 -2.67 7.41 -29.03
N SER A 530 -2.11 8.09 -28.03
CA SER A 530 -2.85 8.98 -27.13
C SER A 530 -3.42 10.21 -27.85
N GLU A 531 -2.83 10.61 -28.96
CA GLU A 531 -3.29 11.76 -29.77
C GLU A 531 -4.65 11.50 -30.42
N THR A 532 -4.97 10.26 -30.78
CA THR A 532 -6.30 9.90 -31.31
C THR A 532 -7.39 10.11 -30.26
N LEU A 533 -7.08 9.83 -28.99
CA LEU A 533 -8.01 10.08 -27.91
C LEU A 533 -8.16 11.60 -27.63
N LYS A 534 -7.07 12.34 -27.64
CA LYS A 534 -7.08 13.79 -27.43
C LYS A 534 -7.83 14.52 -28.54
N SER A 535 -7.71 14.07 -29.76
CA SER A 535 -8.43 14.68 -30.92
C SER A 535 -9.94 14.40 -30.90
N ALA A 536 -10.38 13.34 -30.22
CA ALA A 536 -11.79 12.99 -30.07
C ALA A 536 -12.50 13.73 -28.92
N LEU A 537 -11.77 14.55 -28.16
CA LEU A 537 -12.34 15.35 -27.07
C LEU A 537 -13.07 16.59 -27.59
N PRO A 538 -14.18 17.00 -26.99
CA PRO A 538 -14.89 16.40 -25.84
C PRO A 538 -15.69 15.16 -26.21
N LEU A 539 -15.45 14.04 -25.52
CA LEU A 539 -16.18 12.80 -25.73
C LEU A 539 -17.55 12.87 -25.05
N ARG A 540 -18.61 13.02 -25.82
CA ARG A 540 -19.99 13.16 -25.34
C ARG A 540 -20.51 11.86 -24.72
N PRO A 541 -21.54 11.95 -23.85
CA PRO A 541 -22.26 10.76 -23.37
C PRO A 541 -22.71 9.86 -24.53
N GLY A 542 -22.43 8.56 -24.46
CA GLY A 542 -22.72 7.57 -25.49
C GLY A 542 -21.76 7.53 -26.67
N ALA A 543 -20.79 8.45 -26.76
CA ALA A 543 -19.77 8.42 -27.81
C ALA A 543 -18.65 7.41 -27.48
N GLU A 544 -18.09 6.82 -28.53
CA GLU A 544 -17.05 5.81 -28.47
C GLU A 544 -15.83 6.23 -29.32
N VAL A 545 -14.64 5.96 -28.81
CA VAL A 545 -13.36 6.19 -29.50
C VAL A 545 -12.48 4.96 -29.39
N THR A 546 -11.77 4.60 -30.45
CA THR A 546 -10.88 3.44 -30.46
C THR A 546 -9.43 3.88 -30.54
N ILE A 547 -8.60 3.34 -29.66
CA ILE A 547 -7.19 3.66 -29.53
C ILE A 547 -6.36 2.45 -29.91
N PRO A 548 -5.42 2.55 -30.88
CA PRO A 548 -4.44 1.51 -31.13
C PRO A 548 -3.34 1.53 -30.08
N VAL A 549 -2.98 0.34 -29.60
CA VAL A 549 -1.89 0.09 -28.67
C VAL A 549 -1.00 -1.00 -29.24
N THR A 550 0.27 -0.68 -29.45
CA THR A 550 1.25 -1.65 -29.96
C THR A 550 1.90 -2.38 -28.79
N LEU A 551 1.73 -3.69 -28.74
CA LEU A 551 2.28 -4.55 -27.71
C LEU A 551 3.48 -5.34 -28.25
N LYS A 552 4.46 -5.60 -27.38
CA LYS A 552 5.56 -6.51 -27.60
C LYS A 552 5.61 -7.56 -26.50
N ALA A 553 5.53 -8.83 -26.85
CA ALA A 553 5.55 -9.92 -25.90
C ALA A 553 6.97 -10.24 -25.46
N TRP A 554 7.29 -9.98 -24.20
CA TRP A 554 8.53 -10.41 -23.58
C TRP A 554 8.29 -11.64 -22.70
N ARG A 555 9.22 -12.58 -22.71
CA ARG A 555 9.17 -13.73 -21.81
C ARG A 555 9.32 -13.24 -20.37
N ILE A 556 8.32 -13.50 -19.55
CA ILE A 556 8.40 -13.29 -18.10
C ILE A 556 9.25 -14.44 -17.55
N VAL A 557 10.51 -14.19 -17.28
CA VAL A 557 11.37 -15.13 -16.56
C VAL A 557 10.86 -15.17 -15.12
N LEU A 558 10.15 -16.24 -14.78
CA LEU A 558 9.88 -16.56 -13.38
C LEU A 558 11.22 -16.95 -12.74
N ALA A 559 11.70 -16.17 -11.82
CA ALA A 559 12.94 -16.37 -11.07
C ALA A 559 12.82 -17.49 -10.03
N ASP A 560 12.22 -18.63 -10.37
CA ASP A 560 12.20 -19.85 -9.54
C ASP A 560 11.98 -21.06 -10.44
N ALA A 561 13.03 -21.52 -11.09
CA ALA A 561 13.04 -22.81 -11.74
C ALA A 561 14.20 -23.67 -11.23
N ASP A 562 14.17 -23.98 -9.95
CA ASP A 562 14.68 -25.26 -9.48
C ASP A 562 13.51 -26.23 -9.47
N THR A 563 13.35 -26.98 -10.54
CA THR A 563 12.95 -28.39 -10.51
C THR A 563 12.75 -28.89 -11.94
N ALA A 564 13.59 -29.84 -12.28
CA ALA A 564 13.39 -30.76 -13.40
C ALA A 564 12.03 -31.45 -13.28
N ALA A 565 11.22 -31.33 -14.30
CA ALA A 565 10.35 -32.40 -14.84
C ALA A 565 9.34 -31.79 -15.82
N GLY A 566 9.39 -32.23 -17.03
CA GLY A 566 8.45 -31.89 -18.08
C GLY A 566 7.00 -32.16 -17.71
N ARG A 567 6.21 -31.13 -17.93
CA ARG A 567 4.81 -31.18 -18.36
C ARG A 567 4.35 -29.74 -18.55
N SER A 568 3.96 -29.42 -19.75
CA SER A 568 3.25 -28.19 -20.12
C SER A 568 2.01 -28.03 -19.26
N ALA A 569 2.11 -27.18 -18.25
CA ALA A 569 0.95 -26.74 -17.50
C ALA A 569 0.76 -25.24 -17.81
N PHE A 570 -0.37 -24.93 -18.43
CA PHE A 570 -0.90 -23.57 -18.51
C PHE A 570 -1.01 -23.01 -17.08
N LYS A 571 0.00 -22.34 -16.60
CA LYS A 571 -0.10 -21.56 -15.36
C LYS A 571 -0.68 -20.19 -15.73
N HIS A 572 -1.98 -20.05 -15.57
CA HIS A 572 -2.59 -18.73 -15.44
C HIS A 572 -1.90 -18.02 -14.28
N SER A 573 -1.04 -17.06 -14.59
CA SER A 573 -0.53 -16.11 -13.61
C SER A 573 -1.71 -15.27 -13.12
N LYS A 574 -2.26 -15.62 -11.98
CA LYS A 574 -3.39 -14.93 -11.34
C LYS A 574 -3.01 -13.62 -10.66
N ASP A 575 -1.74 -13.23 -10.63
CA ASP A 575 -1.27 -12.10 -9.84
C ASP A 575 -0.53 -11.07 -10.67
N GLY A 576 -1.15 -9.89 -10.80
CA GLY A 576 -0.53 -8.54 -10.74
C GLY A 576 0.68 -8.17 -11.62
N ASN A 577 1.13 -9.01 -12.53
CA ASN A 577 2.35 -8.79 -13.30
C ASN A 577 2.12 -8.24 -14.73
N SER A 578 0.87 -8.07 -15.15
CA SER A 578 0.55 -7.56 -16.48
C SER A 578 0.70 -6.05 -16.56
N PRO A 579 1.14 -5.49 -17.69
CA PRO A 579 1.12 -4.05 -17.88
C PRO A 579 -0.32 -3.56 -17.85
N THR A 580 -0.51 -2.42 -17.21
CA THR A 580 -1.83 -1.84 -17.01
C THR A 580 -1.86 -0.44 -17.60
N LEU A 581 -2.82 -0.20 -18.49
CA LEU A 581 -3.06 1.12 -19.04
C LEU A 581 -3.91 1.91 -18.05
N LEU A 582 -3.40 3.02 -17.58
CA LEU A 582 -4.09 3.97 -16.72
C LEU A 582 -4.55 5.16 -17.53
N ILE A 583 -5.85 5.36 -17.60
CA ILE A 583 -6.46 6.49 -18.28
C ILE A 583 -7.09 7.38 -17.22
N HIS A 584 -6.48 8.52 -16.96
CA HIS A 584 -7.02 9.54 -16.09
C HIS A 584 -7.89 10.49 -16.93
N TYR A 585 -9.11 10.76 -16.47
CA TYR A 585 -10.04 11.59 -17.22
C TYR A 585 -10.93 12.43 -16.33
N ALA A 586 -11.42 13.54 -16.86
CA ALA A 586 -12.27 14.45 -16.13
C ALA A 586 -13.18 15.26 -17.06
N GLY A 587 -14.24 15.79 -16.48
CA GLY A 587 -15.11 16.78 -17.12
C GLY A 587 -14.56 18.19 -17.00
N THR A 588 -15.38 19.16 -17.37
CA THR A 588 -15.10 20.60 -17.39
C THR A 588 -14.56 21.11 -16.06
N LEU A 589 -13.54 21.97 -16.11
CA LEU A 589 -13.19 22.81 -14.95
C LEU A 589 -14.27 23.89 -14.80
N PRO A 590 -14.77 24.16 -13.60
CA PRO A 590 -15.64 25.30 -13.38
C PRO A 590 -14.88 26.56 -13.79
N ASN A 591 -15.50 27.37 -14.65
CA ASN A 591 -14.96 28.65 -15.09
C ASN A 591 -14.73 29.52 -13.85
N THR A 592 -13.49 29.92 -13.60
CA THR A 592 -13.07 30.83 -12.53
C THR A 592 -13.45 32.27 -12.89
N ALA A 593 -14.74 32.54 -13.07
CA ALA A 593 -15.22 33.88 -13.44
C ALA A 593 -15.69 34.74 -12.24
N ASP A 594 -15.74 34.18 -11.02
CA ASP A 594 -16.11 34.97 -9.83
C ASP A 594 -14.98 34.99 -8.80
N PRO A 595 -14.27 36.12 -8.63
CA PRO A 595 -13.17 36.25 -7.67
C PRO A 595 -13.60 36.40 -6.20
N SER A 596 -14.89 36.19 -5.88
CA SER A 596 -15.43 36.45 -4.54
C SER A 596 -15.80 35.21 -3.73
N THR A 597 -15.57 34.00 -4.21
CA THR A 597 -15.79 32.78 -3.40
C THR A 597 -14.48 32.08 -3.07
N GLU A 598 -14.23 32.03 -1.78
CA GLU A 598 -13.12 31.34 -1.12
C GLU A 598 -13.00 29.90 -1.64
N LYS A 599 -11.76 29.53 -2.12
CA LYS A 599 -11.29 28.19 -2.45
C LYS A 599 -12.28 27.34 -3.25
N SER A 600 -12.40 27.59 -4.53
CA SER A 600 -13.07 26.66 -5.45
C SER A 600 -12.35 25.32 -5.41
N VAL A 601 -12.95 24.35 -4.74
CA VAL A 601 -12.45 22.96 -4.70
C VAL A 601 -12.54 22.43 -6.15
N VAL A 602 -11.38 22.18 -6.75
CA VAL A 602 -11.28 21.60 -8.09
C VAL A 602 -11.97 20.23 -8.07
N PRO A 603 -12.99 19.97 -8.90
CA PRO A 603 -13.66 18.68 -8.90
C PRO A 603 -12.66 17.57 -9.23
N PRO A 604 -12.77 16.41 -8.58
CA PRO A 604 -11.89 15.28 -8.82
C PRO A 604 -12.07 14.75 -10.25
N GLY A 605 -11.10 13.98 -10.73
CA GLY A 605 -11.23 13.18 -11.94
C GLY A 605 -11.45 11.71 -11.60
N ARG A 606 -11.50 10.89 -12.66
CA ARG A 606 -11.52 9.43 -12.54
C ARG A 606 -10.31 8.80 -13.21
N ARG A 607 -10.02 7.59 -12.83
CA ARG A 607 -8.99 6.76 -13.41
C ARG A 607 -9.61 5.46 -13.89
N LEU A 608 -9.50 5.19 -15.17
CA LEU A 608 -9.84 3.90 -15.75
C LEU A 608 -8.59 3.04 -15.78
N VAL A 609 -8.70 1.84 -15.26
CA VAL A 609 -7.62 0.84 -15.21
C VAL A 609 -7.94 -0.25 -16.22
N VAL A 610 -7.14 -0.34 -17.27
CA VAL A 610 -7.29 -1.36 -18.31
C VAL A 610 -6.13 -2.35 -18.19
N PRO A 611 -6.33 -3.52 -17.54
CA PRO A 611 -5.30 -4.53 -17.45
C PRO A 611 -5.13 -5.21 -18.82
N LEU A 612 -3.90 -5.19 -19.34
CA LEU A 612 -3.55 -5.90 -20.57
C LEU A 612 -3.08 -7.31 -20.18
N GLN A 613 -4.00 -8.25 -20.17
CA GLN A 613 -3.68 -9.65 -19.85
C GLN A 613 -2.97 -10.30 -21.03
N ILE A 614 -1.64 -10.26 -21.03
CA ILE A 614 -0.81 -10.84 -22.08
C ILE A 614 -0.44 -12.26 -21.66
N CYS A 615 -0.82 -13.24 -22.49
CA CYS A 615 -0.39 -14.63 -22.37
C CYS A 615 0.69 -14.89 -23.42
N VAL A 616 1.92 -15.07 -22.98
CA VAL A 616 3.05 -15.29 -23.87
C VAL A 616 3.21 -16.80 -24.11
N LEU A 617 3.04 -17.21 -25.36
CA LEU A 617 3.35 -18.57 -25.80
C LEU A 617 4.85 -18.67 -26.09
N GLN A 618 5.38 -19.88 -25.92
CA GLN A 618 6.75 -20.18 -26.30
C GLN A 618 6.92 -19.89 -27.79
N GLY A 619 7.87 -19.05 -28.14
CA GLY A 619 8.28 -18.75 -29.49
C GLY A 619 9.60 -19.45 -29.82
N LEU A 620 10.43 -18.80 -30.63
CA LEU A 620 11.80 -19.23 -30.88
C LEU A 620 12.59 -19.25 -29.58
N SER A 621 13.19 -20.37 -29.24
CA SER A 621 14.04 -20.51 -28.09
C SER A 621 15.48 -20.20 -28.44
N PHE A 622 16.12 -19.44 -27.58
CA PHE A 622 17.53 -19.13 -27.70
C PHE A 622 18.35 -20.23 -27.03
N VAL A 623 19.20 -20.92 -27.82
CA VAL A 623 20.00 -22.04 -27.30
C VAL A 623 21.35 -21.54 -26.83
N LYS A 624 22.10 -20.83 -27.70
CA LYS A 624 23.46 -20.38 -27.42
C LYS A 624 23.83 -19.16 -28.24
N ALA A 625 24.62 -18.29 -27.66
CA ALA A 625 25.35 -17.25 -28.37
C ALA A 625 26.85 -17.41 -28.15
N ARG A 626 27.63 -17.19 -29.18
CA ARG A 626 29.09 -17.13 -29.06
C ARG A 626 29.69 -16.14 -30.05
N LEU A 627 30.80 -15.60 -29.66
CA LEU A 627 31.61 -14.76 -30.52
C LEU A 627 32.61 -15.67 -31.24
N LEU A 628 32.64 -15.61 -32.56
CA LEU A 628 33.56 -16.36 -33.39
C LEU A 628 34.57 -15.41 -34.00
N SER A 629 35.82 -15.81 -34.02
CA SER A 629 36.87 -15.17 -34.81
C SER A 629 37.44 -16.18 -35.77
N MET A 630 37.44 -15.87 -37.05
CA MET A 630 37.99 -16.71 -38.12
C MET A 630 39.11 -15.95 -38.78
N GLU A 631 40.25 -16.61 -38.95
CA GLU A 631 41.38 -16.09 -39.70
C GLU A 631 41.33 -16.68 -41.10
N ILE A 632 41.47 -15.81 -42.11
CA ILE A 632 41.52 -16.22 -43.51
C ILE A 632 42.96 -16.00 -44.00
N PRO A 633 43.65 -17.04 -44.48
CA PRO A 633 44.99 -16.89 -45.02
C PRO A 633 44.98 -15.87 -46.15
N ALA A 634 46.01 -15.02 -46.20
CA ALA A 634 46.12 -13.97 -47.23
C ALA A 634 46.08 -14.49 -48.67
N GLN A 635 46.48 -15.75 -48.88
CA GLN A 635 46.48 -16.39 -50.23
C GLN A 635 45.06 -16.58 -50.83
N VAL A 636 44.03 -16.63 -49.99
CA VAL A 636 42.63 -16.74 -50.48
C VAL A 636 42.09 -15.40 -50.94
N GLY A 637 42.62 -14.29 -50.39
CA GLY A 637 42.21 -12.93 -50.78
C GLY A 637 42.69 -12.44 -52.19
N GLU A 638 43.73 -13.06 -52.79
CA GLU A 638 44.26 -12.57 -54.06
C GLU A 638 43.46 -12.99 -55.33
N ASN A 639 42.53 -13.95 -55.22
CA ASN A 639 41.62 -14.35 -56.27
C ASN A 639 40.32 -13.52 -56.33
N LEU A 640 40.16 -12.52 -55.52
CA LEU A 640 39.06 -11.59 -55.59
C LEU A 640 39.25 -10.62 -56.77
N PRO A 641 38.29 -10.42 -57.66
CA PRO A 641 38.43 -9.56 -58.81
C PRO A 641 38.79 -8.12 -58.34
N LYS A 642 39.86 -7.58 -58.94
CA LYS A 642 40.26 -6.16 -58.70
C LYS A 642 39.07 -5.26 -58.99
N PRO A 643 38.79 -4.22 -58.16
CA PRO A 643 37.79 -3.25 -58.50
C PRO A 643 38.14 -2.61 -59.86
N VAL A 644 37.26 -2.85 -60.82
CA VAL A 644 37.36 -2.15 -62.11
C VAL A 644 37.02 -0.69 -61.82
N HIS A 645 38.00 0.19 -62.05
CA HIS A 645 37.79 1.61 -62.14
C HIS A 645 36.74 1.84 -63.24
N ILE A 646 35.48 2.09 -62.81
CA ILE A 646 34.48 2.58 -63.73
C ILE A 646 34.53 4.08 -63.62
N ASP A 647 34.91 4.73 -64.72
CA ASP A 647 34.82 6.14 -64.91
C ASP A 647 33.42 6.64 -64.63
N ASN A 648 33.36 7.67 -63.81
CA ASN A 648 32.13 8.38 -63.50
C ASN A 648 31.53 9.02 -64.75
N SER A 649 30.63 8.33 -65.43
CA SER A 649 29.64 8.98 -66.30
C SER A 649 28.35 8.18 -66.34
N LEU A 650 27.38 8.82 -65.67
CA LEU A 650 25.90 8.68 -65.93
C LEU A 650 25.30 7.26 -65.93
N THR A 651 24.74 6.89 -64.75
CA THR A 651 23.34 6.41 -64.78
C THR A 651 22.88 6.27 -63.29
N GLU A 652 21.88 7.05 -62.92
CA GLU A 652 21.04 6.90 -61.74
C GLU A 652 20.40 5.54 -61.75
N GLY A 653 20.46 4.82 -60.59
CA GLY A 653 19.58 3.72 -60.36
C GLY A 653 20.18 2.33 -60.09
N ALA A 654 21.27 2.21 -59.40
CA ALA A 654 21.65 0.90 -58.83
C ALA A 654 22.10 1.14 -57.36
N VAL A 655 21.32 0.60 -56.46
CA VAL A 655 21.72 0.46 -55.03
C VAL A 655 23.02 -0.36 -55.04
N GLY A 656 24.13 0.35 -54.83
CA GLY A 656 25.44 -0.27 -54.77
C GLY A 656 25.54 -1.26 -53.64
N THR A 657 25.65 -2.56 -53.97
CA THR A 657 26.11 -3.56 -52.99
C THR A 657 27.47 -3.14 -52.47
N PRO A 658 27.66 -2.97 -51.16
CA PRO A 658 28.95 -2.59 -50.58
C PRO A 658 30.01 -3.61 -51.00
N ASN A 659 31.19 -3.09 -51.40
CA ASN A 659 32.30 -3.89 -51.88
C ASN A 659 32.62 -5.02 -50.89
N LYS A 660 32.63 -6.26 -51.33
CA LYS A 660 32.95 -7.43 -50.51
C LYS A 660 34.30 -7.33 -49.78
N MET A 661 35.20 -6.52 -50.24
CA MET A 661 36.53 -6.29 -49.60
C MET A 661 36.48 -5.48 -48.34
N ASP A 662 35.49 -4.58 -48.15
CA ASP A 662 35.37 -3.77 -46.94
C ASP A 662 34.90 -4.58 -45.73
N ARG A 663 34.56 -5.84 -45.92
CA ARG A 663 34.04 -6.76 -44.87
C ARG A 663 35.15 -7.52 -44.13
N LEU A 664 36.35 -7.54 -44.66
CA LEU A 664 37.47 -8.23 -44.08
C LEU A 664 38.23 -7.26 -43.17
N VAL A 665 38.22 -7.46 -41.89
CA VAL A 665 38.98 -6.68 -40.93
C VAL A 665 40.38 -7.31 -40.79
N LYS A 666 41.43 -6.58 -41.11
CA LYS A 666 42.79 -7.03 -40.87
C LYS A 666 43.03 -7.09 -39.37
N ILE A 667 43.12 -8.28 -38.80
CA ILE A 667 43.24 -8.49 -37.36
C ILE A 667 44.62 -8.04 -36.87
N ASP A 668 45.68 -8.44 -37.58
CA ASP A 668 47.05 -8.09 -37.22
C ASP A 668 47.94 -8.06 -38.49
N PRO A 669 48.53 -6.92 -38.84
CA PRO A 669 49.45 -6.82 -39.95
C PRO A 669 50.62 -7.77 -39.83
N PHE A 670 51.04 -8.10 -38.60
CA PHE A 670 52.12 -9.01 -38.32
C PHE A 670 51.87 -10.45 -38.79
N ARG A 671 50.63 -10.92 -38.66
CA ARG A 671 50.21 -12.27 -39.08
C ARG A 671 49.97 -12.41 -40.59
N GLY A 672 49.83 -11.31 -41.29
CA GLY A 672 49.52 -11.33 -42.72
C GLY A 672 48.20 -12.01 -43.09
N SER A 673 47.26 -12.08 -42.18
CA SER A 673 45.98 -12.70 -42.33
C SER A 673 44.85 -11.71 -42.11
N TRP A 674 43.70 -12.01 -42.74
CA TRP A 674 42.49 -11.25 -42.57
C TRP A 674 41.58 -11.94 -41.53
N GLY A 675 41.01 -11.17 -40.56
CA GLY A 675 40.13 -11.72 -39.57
C GLY A 675 38.72 -11.29 -39.78
N LEU A 676 37.82 -12.26 -39.66
CA LEU A 676 36.40 -12.04 -39.62
C LEU A 676 35.87 -12.33 -38.20
N ARG A 677 35.10 -11.43 -37.65
CA ARG A 677 34.43 -11.62 -36.39
C ARG A 677 32.93 -11.78 -36.61
N PHE A 678 32.32 -12.79 -36.00
CA PHE A 678 30.92 -13.08 -36.09
C PHE A 678 30.30 -13.27 -34.72
N LEU A 679 29.10 -12.77 -34.55
CA LEU A 679 28.21 -13.19 -33.49
C LEU A 679 27.35 -14.34 -34.02
N GLU A 680 27.54 -15.54 -33.50
CA GLU A 680 26.72 -16.72 -33.81
C GLU A 680 25.58 -16.80 -32.78
N LEU A 681 24.38 -16.86 -33.29
CA LEU A 681 23.17 -17.12 -32.53
C LEU A 681 22.61 -18.48 -32.94
N GLU A 682 22.49 -19.40 -32.00
CA GLU A 682 21.85 -20.68 -32.19
C GLU A 682 20.41 -20.62 -31.65
N LEU A 683 19.46 -20.75 -32.57
CA LEU A 683 18.04 -20.64 -32.31
C LEU A 683 17.37 -21.99 -32.58
N SER A 684 16.46 -22.39 -31.72
CA SER A 684 15.61 -23.58 -31.86
C SER A 684 14.16 -23.20 -31.93
N ASN A 685 13.43 -23.85 -32.79
CA ASN A 685 11.99 -23.71 -32.94
C ASN A 685 11.28 -24.94 -32.35
N PRO A 686 10.89 -24.88 -31.05
CA PRO A 686 10.18 -25.98 -30.41
C PRO A 686 8.66 -25.96 -30.70
N THR A 687 8.23 -25.15 -31.65
CA THR A 687 6.81 -24.94 -31.93
C THR A 687 6.40 -25.60 -33.26
N ASP A 688 5.11 -25.76 -33.45
CA ASP A 688 4.53 -26.26 -34.70
C ASP A 688 4.46 -25.21 -35.82
N VAL A 689 4.99 -24.02 -35.59
CA VAL A 689 4.90 -22.88 -36.52
C VAL A 689 6.26 -22.64 -37.18
N VAL A 690 6.27 -22.30 -38.47
CA VAL A 690 7.49 -21.98 -39.21
C VAL A 690 7.83 -20.50 -39.03
N PHE A 691 9.09 -20.19 -38.71
CA PHE A 691 9.58 -18.82 -38.57
C PHE A 691 10.60 -18.47 -39.66
N GLU A 692 10.46 -17.25 -40.19
CA GLU A 692 11.47 -16.59 -41.02
C GLU A 692 12.17 -15.52 -40.21
N ILE A 693 13.49 -15.61 -40.10
CA ILE A 693 14.30 -14.66 -39.33
C ILE A 693 14.98 -13.71 -40.29
N SER A 694 14.90 -12.42 -40.00
CA SER A 694 15.65 -11.38 -40.69
C SER A 694 16.51 -10.62 -39.65
N VAL A 695 17.79 -10.47 -39.97
CA VAL A 695 18.72 -9.71 -39.15
C VAL A 695 19.00 -8.39 -39.84
N SER A 696 18.95 -7.31 -39.11
CA SER A 696 19.29 -5.97 -39.60
C SER A 696 20.24 -5.28 -38.62
N VAL A 697 21.18 -4.54 -39.16
CA VAL A 697 22.17 -3.77 -38.42
C VAL A 697 22.08 -2.30 -38.82
N GLN A 698 21.96 -1.44 -37.82
CA GLN A 698 22.02 0.02 -38.03
C GLN A 698 23.47 0.47 -38.14
N LEU A 699 23.82 1.08 -39.28
CA LEU A 699 25.13 1.64 -39.54
C LEU A 699 25.28 3.02 -38.87
N GLU A 700 26.45 3.30 -38.28
CA GLU A 700 26.78 4.66 -37.83
C GLU A 700 27.13 5.49 -39.08
N ASN A 701 26.46 6.62 -39.26
CA ASN A 701 26.93 7.65 -40.20
C ASN A 701 28.17 8.29 -39.61
N THR A 702 29.34 7.78 -39.96
CA THR A 702 30.60 8.49 -39.83
C THR A 702 30.63 9.49 -40.95
N ASP A 703 30.20 10.73 -40.71
CA ASP A 703 30.77 11.96 -41.24
C ASP A 703 29.74 13.12 -41.14
N HIS A 704 30.32 14.21 -40.65
CA HIS A 704 29.84 15.59 -40.67
C HIS A 704 28.82 16.04 -39.62
N GLU A 705 29.37 16.68 -38.59
CA GLU A 705 28.77 17.82 -37.91
C GLU A 705 28.27 18.86 -38.95
N HIS A 706 27.09 19.38 -38.68
CA HIS A 706 26.36 20.44 -39.39
C HIS A 706 25.43 20.02 -40.55
N SER A 707 24.23 19.54 -40.17
CA SER A 707 23.03 20.04 -40.80
C SER A 707 21.76 19.63 -39.99
N LEU A 708 21.08 20.63 -39.50
CA LEU A 708 19.71 20.54 -38.97
C LEU A 708 18.74 20.20 -40.13
N SER A 709 18.40 18.93 -40.31
CA SER A 709 17.23 18.53 -41.09
C SER A 709 16.68 17.22 -40.49
N VAL A 710 15.46 17.37 -40.07
CA VAL A 710 14.57 16.34 -39.52
C VAL A 710 14.14 15.46 -40.70
N ASP A 711 14.80 14.37 -40.93
CA ASP A 711 14.40 13.12 -41.62
C ASP A 711 15.70 12.36 -41.96
N ARG A 712 16.19 11.59 -40.96
CA ARG A 712 17.31 10.67 -41.20
C ARG A 712 16.73 9.26 -41.15
N ASP A 713 16.41 8.71 -42.30
CA ASP A 713 16.36 7.28 -42.50
C ASP A 713 17.76 6.72 -42.19
N ALA A 714 17.92 6.19 -41.00
CA ALA A 714 19.13 5.44 -40.63
C ALA A 714 19.21 4.28 -41.64
N THR A 715 20.27 4.24 -42.43
CA THR A 715 20.49 3.16 -43.40
C THR A 715 20.61 1.85 -42.63
N GLU A 716 19.59 1.05 -42.72
CA GLU A 716 19.51 -0.28 -42.09
C GLU A 716 20.00 -1.33 -43.12
N TYR A 717 21.05 -2.04 -42.75
CA TYR A 717 21.57 -3.10 -43.63
C TYR A 717 20.92 -4.43 -43.23
N GLY A 718 20.19 -5.07 -44.13
CA GLY A 718 19.51 -6.33 -43.90
C GLY A 718 20.30 -7.54 -44.47
N TYR A 719 20.43 -8.58 -43.66
CA TYR A 719 20.99 -9.87 -44.07
C TYR A 719 19.93 -10.81 -44.70
N PRO A 720 20.33 -11.82 -45.46
CA PRO A 720 19.42 -12.79 -46.04
C PRO A 720 18.54 -13.47 -44.96
N LYS A 721 17.25 -13.65 -45.28
CA LYS A 721 16.32 -14.32 -44.40
C LYS A 721 16.66 -15.79 -44.16
N THR A 722 16.62 -16.21 -42.91
CA THR A 722 16.82 -17.61 -42.50
C THR A 722 15.48 -18.22 -42.09
N ARG A 723 15.08 -19.34 -42.73
CA ARG A 723 13.86 -20.08 -42.38
C ARG A 723 14.18 -21.14 -41.36
N ILE A 724 13.38 -21.26 -40.31
CA ILE A 724 13.46 -22.33 -39.32
C ILE A 724 12.12 -23.08 -39.32
N ASP A 725 12.19 -24.33 -39.75
CA ASP A 725 11.05 -25.24 -39.77
C ASP A 725 10.73 -25.75 -38.34
N ARG A 726 9.62 -26.47 -38.21
CA ARG A 726 9.13 -27.06 -36.95
C ARG A 726 10.17 -27.99 -36.34
N ASP A 727 10.35 -27.94 -35.03
CA ASP A 727 11.30 -28.77 -34.27
C ASP A 727 12.74 -28.76 -34.81
N CYS A 728 13.12 -27.72 -35.56
CA CYS A 728 14.46 -27.54 -36.10
C CYS A 728 15.23 -26.47 -35.37
N SER A 729 16.56 -26.55 -35.44
CA SER A 729 17.46 -25.50 -34.98
C SER A 729 18.21 -24.87 -36.14
N ALA A 730 18.50 -23.61 -36.09
CA ALA A 730 19.30 -22.91 -37.09
C ALA A 730 20.32 -22.00 -36.41
N ARG A 731 21.45 -21.81 -37.12
CA ARG A 731 22.50 -20.87 -36.71
C ARG A 731 22.42 -19.62 -37.56
N VAL A 732 22.38 -18.50 -36.94
CA VAL A 732 22.37 -17.19 -37.55
C VAL A 732 23.70 -16.53 -37.26
N LEU A 733 24.45 -16.20 -38.30
CA LEU A 733 25.75 -15.54 -38.20
C LEU A 733 25.62 -14.07 -38.54
N ILE A 734 26.02 -13.21 -37.61
CA ILE A 734 25.96 -11.76 -37.75
C ILE A 734 27.41 -11.24 -37.85
N PRO A 735 27.84 -10.75 -38.99
CA PRO A 735 29.19 -10.15 -39.13
C PRO A 735 29.29 -8.87 -38.30
N LEU A 736 30.42 -8.74 -37.59
CA LEU A 736 30.69 -7.60 -36.70
C LEU A 736 31.68 -6.60 -37.34
N GLU A 737 31.67 -6.44 -38.63
CA GLU A 737 32.59 -5.60 -39.40
C GLU A 737 32.53 -4.13 -39.00
N HIS A 738 31.34 -3.66 -38.67
CA HIS A 738 31.07 -2.25 -38.36
C HIS A 738 31.12 -1.92 -36.88
N PHE A 739 31.60 -2.84 -36.05
CA PHE A 739 31.64 -2.63 -34.61
C PHE A 739 33.08 -2.46 -34.10
N LYS A 740 33.33 -1.35 -33.45
CA LYS A 740 34.60 -1.12 -32.74
C LYS A 740 34.52 -1.84 -31.39
N LEU A 741 35.27 -2.92 -31.25
CA LEU A 741 35.42 -3.61 -29.96
C LEU A 741 36.72 -3.12 -29.29
N PRO A 742 36.74 -2.88 -27.98
CA PRO A 742 37.91 -2.43 -27.27
C PRO A 742 38.98 -3.52 -27.29
N VAL A 743 40.24 -3.11 -27.31
CA VAL A 743 41.37 -4.03 -27.12
C VAL A 743 41.62 -4.12 -25.62
N LEU A 744 41.57 -5.33 -25.09
CA LEU A 744 41.83 -5.59 -23.68
C LEU A 744 43.31 -5.82 -23.45
N ASP A 745 43.86 -5.32 -22.34
CA ASP A 745 45.26 -5.52 -21.93
C ASP A 745 45.34 -6.35 -20.64
N ASP A 746 46.56 -6.65 -20.19
CA ASP A 746 46.82 -7.49 -19.00
C ASP A 746 46.26 -6.91 -17.68
N SER A 747 45.95 -5.61 -17.65
CA SER A 747 45.33 -4.98 -16.46
C SER A 747 43.94 -5.55 -16.11
N PHE A 748 43.33 -6.25 -17.05
CA PHE A 748 42.01 -6.88 -16.84
C PHE A 748 42.10 -8.11 -15.93
N PHE A 749 43.27 -8.74 -15.79
CA PHE A 749 43.44 -9.99 -15.04
C PHE A 749 43.93 -9.82 -13.61
N VAL A 750 44.28 -8.63 -13.17
CA VAL A 750 44.73 -8.40 -11.81
C VAL A 750 43.53 -8.60 -10.88
N LYS A 751 43.30 -9.84 -10.43
CA LYS A 751 42.37 -10.17 -9.37
C LYS A 751 42.95 -9.73 -8.04
N ASP A 752 42.20 -8.92 -7.30
CA ASP A 752 42.42 -8.71 -5.87
C ASP A 752 42.28 -10.04 -5.10
N ASN A 753 43.40 -10.72 -4.90
CA ASN A 753 43.47 -11.87 -3.99
C ASN A 753 43.67 -11.42 -2.53
N GLN A 754 43.11 -10.29 -2.12
CA GLN A 754 43.06 -9.88 -0.72
C GLN A 754 41.61 -9.44 -0.37
N ALA A 755 40.81 -10.43 -0.02
CA ALA A 755 39.61 -10.23 0.79
C ALA A 755 40.04 -9.96 2.23
N ASP A 756 40.48 -8.74 2.52
CA ASP A 756 40.51 -8.20 3.86
C ASP A 756 39.82 -6.84 3.89
N GLY A 757 38.84 -6.73 4.78
CA GLY A 757 37.84 -5.70 4.89
C GLY A 757 38.36 -4.28 5.13
N SER A 758 38.84 -3.63 4.11
CA SER A 758 38.97 -2.18 4.11
C SER A 758 38.78 -1.65 2.68
N GLY A 759 37.75 -0.81 2.50
CA GLY A 759 37.36 -0.23 1.22
C GLY A 759 38.51 0.43 0.47
N ARG A 760 39.10 -0.27 -0.51
CA ARG A 760 40.04 0.29 -1.48
C ARG A 760 39.32 0.57 -2.80
N SER A 761 39.43 1.79 -3.21
CA SER A 761 38.94 2.29 -4.49
C SER A 761 39.72 1.60 -5.63
N TYR A 762 38.96 1.03 -6.58
CA TYR A 762 39.47 0.54 -7.85
C TYR A 762 40.31 1.62 -8.54
N SER A 763 41.42 1.20 -9.20
CA SER A 763 42.23 2.15 -9.95
C SER A 763 41.40 2.79 -11.07
N PHE A 764 41.66 4.04 -11.36
CA PHE A 764 40.89 4.83 -12.34
C PHE A 764 40.94 4.20 -13.74
N SER A 765 42.00 3.48 -14.09
CA SER A 765 42.22 2.78 -15.35
C SER A 765 41.32 1.54 -15.52
N GLU A 766 41.12 0.73 -14.46
CA GLU A 766 40.31 -0.49 -14.52
C GLU A 766 38.81 -0.19 -14.64
N ARG A 767 38.37 0.92 -14.03
CA ARG A 767 36.96 1.39 -14.17
C ARG A 767 36.68 1.85 -15.60
N ASN A 768 37.66 2.46 -16.28
CA ASN A 768 37.48 2.97 -17.64
C ASN A 768 37.37 1.83 -18.65
N THR A 769 38.23 0.81 -18.58
CA THR A 769 38.18 -0.33 -19.51
C THR A 769 36.90 -1.17 -19.37
N LYS A 770 36.43 -1.42 -18.13
CA LYS A 770 35.13 -2.06 -17.90
C LYS A 770 33.96 -1.21 -18.39
N ALA A 771 34.02 0.09 -18.18
CA ALA A 771 32.99 1.01 -18.64
C ALA A 771 32.93 1.07 -20.17
N GLU A 772 34.10 1.10 -20.82
CA GLU A 772 34.23 1.14 -22.26
C GLU A 772 33.75 -0.17 -22.91
N LEU A 773 34.13 -1.32 -22.34
CA LEU A 773 33.60 -2.62 -22.77
C LEU A 773 32.08 -2.68 -22.65
N ASN A 774 31.52 -2.28 -21.51
CA ASN A 774 30.06 -2.26 -21.33
C ASN A 774 29.36 -1.27 -22.28
N ALA A 775 29.99 -0.14 -22.59
CA ALA A 775 29.48 0.82 -23.57
C ALA A 775 29.49 0.22 -24.98
N SER A 776 30.57 -0.46 -25.36
CA SER A 776 30.68 -1.15 -26.66
C SER A 776 29.69 -2.29 -26.80
N ILE A 777 29.45 -3.08 -25.72
CA ILE A 777 28.44 -4.14 -25.70
C ILE A 777 27.05 -3.53 -25.86
N LYS A 778 26.75 -2.46 -25.14
CA LYS A 778 25.47 -1.76 -25.21
C LYS A 778 25.23 -1.17 -26.60
N ASN A 779 26.24 -0.60 -27.21
CA ASN A 779 26.19 -0.12 -28.59
C ASN A 779 25.90 -1.27 -29.57
N LEU A 780 26.65 -2.37 -29.48
CA LEU A 780 26.43 -3.55 -30.30
C LEU A 780 24.97 -4.07 -30.20
N ILE A 781 24.46 -4.23 -28.97
CA ILE A 781 23.10 -4.72 -28.74
C ILE A 781 22.05 -3.76 -29.31
N SER A 782 22.26 -2.45 -29.17
CA SER A 782 21.30 -1.44 -29.63
C SER A 782 21.18 -1.34 -31.14
N ARG A 783 22.22 -1.74 -31.86
CA ARG A 783 22.30 -1.62 -33.31
C ARG A 783 21.89 -2.88 -34.07
N ILE A 784 21.89 -4.06 -33.41
CA ILE A 784 21.47 -5.34 -34.01
C ILE A 784 20.02 -5.58 -33.68
N LYS A 785 19.17 -5.74 -34.70
CA LYS A 785 17.78 -6.12 -34.56
C LYS A 785 17.56 -7.46 -35.25
N VAL A 786 17.05 -8.44 -34.50
CA VAL A 786 16.67 -9.75 -35.01
C VAL A 786 15.15 -9.83 -35.02
N ARG A 787 14.57 -9.72 -36.21
CA ARG A 787 13.13 -9.78 -36.42
C ARG A 787 12.75 -11.14 -36.97
N TRP A 788 11.58 -11.60 -36.56
CA TRP A 788 11.01 -12.81 -37.09
C TRP A 788 9.59 -12.57 -37.65
N GLN A 789 9.21 -13.37 -38.61
CA GLN A 789 7.88 -13.37 -39.19
C GLN A 789 7.37 -14.82 -39.25
N SER A 790 6.10 -15.03 -38.89
CA SER A 790 5.45 -16.32 -38.88
C SER A 790 4.06 -16.21 -39.47
N GLY A 791 3.73 -17.07 -40.46
CA GLY A 791 2.45 -17.05 -41.12
C GLY A 791 2.13 -15.74 -41.84
N ARG A 792 0.83 -15.41 -41.94
CA ARG A 792 0.40 -14.23 -42.70
C ARG A 792 0.49 -12.89 -41.96
N ASN A 793 0.48 -12.88 -40.64
CA ASN A 793 0.32 -11.60 -39.90
C ASN A 793 1.09 -11.51 -38.57
N SER A 794 1.84 -12.54 -38.16
CA SER A 794 2.59 -12.47 -36.90
C SER A 794 4.04 -12.11 -37.19
N SER A 795 4.48 -11.00 -36.61
CA SER A 795 5.87 -10.55 -36.67
C SER A 795 6.36 -10.14 -35.30
N GLY A 796 7.64 -10.33 -35.04
CA GLY A 796 8.19 -10.02 -33.77
C GLY A 796 9.68 -9.72 -33.80
N GLU A 797 10.23 -9.40 -32.66
CA GLU A 797 11.64 -9.14 -32.47
C GLU A 797 12.17 -9.99 -31.32
N LEU A 798 13.29 -10.67 -31.55
CA LEU A 798 13.92 -11.47 -30.51
C LEU A 798 14.76 -10.58 -29.59
N ASN A 799 14.64 -10.81 -28.29
CA ASN A 799 15.48 -10.16 -27.29
C ASN A 799 16.83 -10.90 -27.21
N ILE A 800 17.84 -10.37 -27.89
CA ILE A 800 19.18 -10.93 -27.87
C ILE A 800 20.06 -10.38 -26.75
N LYS A 801 19.56 -9.42 -25.95
CA LYS A 801 20.36 -8.65 -24.99
C LYS A 801 21.06 -9.54 -23.98
N ASP A 802 20.32 -10.39 -23.28
CA ASP A 802 20.88 -11.21 -22.21
C ASP A 802 21.83 -12.29 -22.76
N ALA A 803 21.48 -12.84 -23.93
CA ALA A 803 22.26 -13.84 -24.61
C ALA A 803 23.58 -13.30 -25.16
N VAL A 804 23.56 -12.15 -25.79
CA VAL A 804 24.75 -11.45 -26.26
C VAL A 804 25.61 -10.99 -25.10
N GLN A 805 25.03 -10.49 -24.04
CA GLN A 805 25.78 -10.10 -22.85
C GLN A 805 26.45 -11.30 -22.18
N ALA A 806 25.78 -12.45 -22.08
CA ALA A 806 26.37 -13.66 -21.55
C ALA A 806 27.48 -14.20 -22.46
N ALA A 807 27.25 -14.22 -23.79
CA ALA A 807 28.25 -14.63 -24.77
C ALA A 807 29.49 -13.76 -24.73
N LEU A 808 29.35 -12.46 -24.61
CA LEU A 808 30.45 -11.52 -24.52
C LEU A 808 31.19 -11.64 -23.18
N GLN A 809 30.49 -11.88 -22.08
CA GLN A 809 31.13 -12.13 -20.78
C GLN A 809 32.00 -13.41 -20.80
N THR A 810 31.59 -14.46 -21.52
CA THR A 810 32.32 -15.73 -21.59
C THR A 810 33.36 -15.79 -22.70
N SER A 811 33.09 -15.17 -23.85
CA SER A 811 33.89 -15.29 -25.06
C SER A 811 34.77 -14.09 -25.34
N VAL A 812 34.57 -12.97 -24.66
CA VAL A 812 35.35 -11.73 -24.83
C VAL A 812 36.86 -11.96 -24.66
N MET A 813 37.19 -12.78 -23.67
CA MET A 813 38.59 -13.11 -23.35
C MET A 813 39.27 -13.86 -24.49
N ASP A 814 38.57 -14.73 -25.21
CA ASP A 814 39.15 -15.53 -26.29
C ASP A 814 39.33 -14.75 -27.60
N VAL A 815 38.51 -13.73 -27.80
CA VAL A 815 38.41 -13.01 -29.09
C VAL A 815 39.10 -11.64 -29.05
N LEU A 816 39.04 -10.94 -27.91
CA LEU A 816 39.54 -9.57 -27.78
C LEU A 816 40.94 -9.49 -27.20
N LEU A 817 41.40 -10.52 -26.49
CA LEU A 817 42.77 -10.59 -25.99
C LEU A 817 43.66 -11.30 -27.05
N PRO A 818 44.73 -10.71 -27.52
CA PRO A 818 45.68 -11.45 -28.32
C PRO A 818 46.35 -12.54 -27.46
N ASP A 819 46.66 -13.70 -28.08
CA ASP A 819 47.40 -14.75 -27.40
C ASP A 819 48.70 -14.20 -26.81
N PRO A 820 49.22 -14.73 -25.70
CA PRO A 820 50.43 -14.24 -25.05
C PRO A 820 51.62 -14.19 -26.04
N LEU A 821 51.71 -15.18 -26.91
CA LEU A 821 52.70 -15.25 -27.99
C LEU A 821 52.00 -15.36 -29.32
N THR A 822 52.43 -14.56 -30.29
CA THR A 822 51.98 -14.64 -31.66
C THR A 822 53.15 -15.02 -32.58
N PHE A 823 52.86 -15.84 -33.60
CA PHE A 823 53.86 -16.39 -34.51
C PHE A 823 53.55 -15.98 -35.92
N CYS A 824 54.61 -15.66 -36.70
CA CYS A 824 54.49 -15.35 -38.09
C CYS A 824 55.70 -15.97 -38.86
N PHE A 825 55.42 -16.70 -39.95
CA PHE A 825 56.42 -17.21 -40.81
C PHE A 825 56.68 -16.25 -41.97
N ARG A 826 57.97 -16.07 -42.31
CA ARG A 826 58.38 -15.33 -43.49
C ARG A 826 59.41 -16.15 -44.29
N LEU A 827 59.35 -16.07 -45.62
CA LEU A 827 60.38 -16.54 -46.48
C LEU A 827 61.51 -15.46 -46.51
N SER A 828 62.65 -15.82 -46.04
CA SER A 828 63.80 -14.89 -46.09
C SER A 828 64.34 -14.76 -47.51
N ARG A 829 64.28 -13.58 -48.11
CA ARG A 829 64.83 -13.29 -49.44
C ARG A 829 66.30 -12.82 -49.25
N ASN A 830 67.21 -13.73 -48.99
CA ASN A 830 68.64 -13.46 -49.10
C ASN A 830 69.12 -14.04 -50.44
N GLY A 831 68.87 -13.31 -51.50
CA GLY A 831 69.64 -13.49 -52.73
C GLY A 831 71.02 -12.78 -52.55
N PRO A 832 72.17 -13.39 -52.98
CA PRO A 832 73.38 -12.72 -52.91
C PRO A 832 73.48 -11.60 -53.98
N GLY A 833 73.39 -10.34 -53.57
CA GLY A 833 73.52 -9.18 -54.43
C GLY A 833 72.57 -8.04 -54.20
N ALA A 834 72.68 -7.41 -53.08
CA ALA A 834 72.19 -6.02 -52.91
C ALA A 834 72.99 -5.35 -51.84
N GLU A 835 74.14 -4.76 -52.36
CA GLU A 835 74.96 -3.79 -51.58
C GLU A 835 74.12 -2.52 -51.34
N ASN A 836 74.37 -1.96 -50.21
CA ASN A 836 73.98 -0.66 -49.65
C ASN A 836 73.76 0.42 -50.69
N ILE A 837 72.62 1.06 -50.71
CA ILE A 837 72.53 2.47 -51.04
C ILE A 837 71.71 3.17 -49.94
N ASP A 838 72.46 3.88 -49.10
CA ASP A 838 71.91 4.95 -48.26
C ASP A 838 71.34 6.05 -49.15
N SER A 839 70.13 6.39 -49.09
CA SER A 839 69.60 7.72 -49.40
C SER A 839 68.29 8.00 -48.74
N HIS A 840 68.35 9.00 -47.88
CA HIS A 840 67.24 9.77 -47.38
C HIS A 840 66.32 10.18 -48.52
N GLU A 841 65.02 9.84 -48.45
CA GLU A 841 63.94 10.71 -48.92
C GLU A 841 62.60 10.23 -48.29
N GLU A 842 62.01 11.13 -47.49
CA GLU A 842 60.62 11.10 -47.08
C GLU A 842 59.72 11.11 -48.34
N SER A 843 59.03 10.03 -48.65
CA SER A 843 57.84 10.06 -49.50
C SER A 843 56.83 9.10 -48.97
N ASN A 844 55.70 9.73 -48.62
CA ASN A 844 54.41 9.08 -48.47
C ASN A 844 54.13 8.13 -49.65
N ASP A 845 54.34 6.86 -49.47
CA ASP A 845 53.76 5.86 -50.35
C ASP A 845 53.21 4.68 -49.60
N GLN A 846 51.94 4.48 -49.88
CA GLN A 846 51.17 3.29 -49.61
C GLN A 846 52.05 2.04 -49.70
N VAL A 847 52.29 1.42 -48.57
CA VAL A 847 52.93 0.13 -48.49
C VAL A 847 51.92 -0.87 -49.09
N ASP A 848 52.13 -1.10 -50.41
CA ASP A 848 51.65 -2.29 -51.09
C ASP A 848 52.24 -3.52 -50.39
N SER A 849 51.51 -4.03 -49.41
CA SER A 849 51.76 -5.31 -48.81
C SER A 849 51.27 -6.41 -49.75
N SER A 850 51.81 -6.50 -50.92
CA SER A 850 51.80 -7.71 -51.72
C SER A 850 52.70 -8.72 -51.01
N ALA A 851 52.15 -9.46 -50.03
CA ALA A 851 52.74 -10.68 -49.56
C ALA A 851 52.84 -11.59 -50.77
N SER A 852 54.06 -11.60 -51.36
CA SER A 852 54.39 -12.37 -52.50
C SER A 852 54.06 -13.85 -52.25
N LYS A 853 53.35 -14.44 -53.24
CA LYS A 853 53.22 -15.87 -53.44
C LYS A 853 54.61 -16.48 -53.47
N GLY A 854 55.14 -16.96 -52.41
CA GLY A 854 56.28 -17.82 -52.40
C GLY A 854 55.87 -19.24 -52.80
N SER A 855 55.69 -19.47 -54.10
CA SER A 855 55.88 -20.83 -54.59
C SER A 855 57.36 -21.12 -54.41
N VAL A 856 57.67 -22.09 -53.60
CA VAL A 856 58.99 -22.61 -53.33
C VAL A 856 59.29 -23.70 -54.34
N MET A 857 60.48 -23.69 -54.81
CA MET A 857 60.92 -24.74 -55.77
C MET A 857 61.36 -25.99 -54.99
N ALA A 858 60.97 -27.17 -55.47
CA ALA A 858 61.49 -28.42 -54.91
C ALA A 858 62.97 -28.49 -55.27
N HIS A 859 63.73 -29.15 -54.43
CA HIS A 859 65.23 -29.31 -54.53
C HIS A 859 66.03 -28.03 -54.40
N GLU A 860 65.45 -27.00 -53.77
CA GLU A 860 66.15 -25.76 -53.34
C GLU A 860 66.09 -25.56 -51.86
N MET A 861 67.24 -25.01 -51.31
CA MET A 861 67.26 -24.58 -49.90
C MET A 861 66.39 -23.34 -49.74
N THR A 862 65.36 -23.46 -49.02
CA THR A 862 64.41 -22.36 -48.74
C THR A 862 64.66 -21.79 -47.36
N PRO A 863 65.23 -20.58 -47.22
CA PRO A 863 65.45 -19.94 -45.91
C PRO A 863 64.13 -19.44 -45.41
N MET A 864 63.83 -19.82 -44.18
CA MET A 864 62.59 -19.50 -43.46
C MET A 864 62.86 -18.78 -42.15
N GLU A 865 62.10 -17.84 -41.82
CA GLU A 865 62.11 -17.15 -40.50
C GLU A 865 60.81 -17.30 -39.81
N VAL A 866 60.82 -17.70 -38.54
CA VAL A 866 59.68 -17.58 -37.63
C VAL A 866 59.89 -16.38 -36.69
N MET A 867 58.95 -15.47 -36.69
CA MET A 867 58.96 -14.34 -35.80
C MET A 867 57.97 -14.62 -34.68
N VAL A 868 58.48 -14.46 -33.45
CA VAL A 868 57.69 -14.64 -32.26
C VAL A 868 57.55 -13.30 -31.55
N ARG A 869 56.33 -12.84 -31.36
CA ARG A 869 56.01 -11.58 -30.68
C ARG A 869 55.41 -11.86 -29.32
N ASN A 870 55.94 -11.19 -28.31
CA ASN A 870 55.36 -11.18 -26.97
C ASN A 870 54.30 -10.06 -26.87
N ASN A 871 53.04 -10.45 -26.68
CA ASN A 871 51.93 -9.50 -26.52
C ASN A 871 51.64 -9.14 -25.07
N THR A 872 52.59 -9.47 -24.17
CA THR A 872 52.45 -9.18 -22.71
C THR A 872 53.47 -8.14 -22.28
N LYS A 873 53.24 -7.58 -21.10
CA LYS A 873 54.16 -6.59 -20.48
C LYS A 873 55.29 -7.24 -19.68
N GLU A 874 55.44 -8.56 -19.76
CA GLU A 874 56.39 -9.33 -19.00
C GLU A 874 57.35 -10.10 -19.91
N LEU A 875 58.56 -10.40 -19.42
CA LEU A 875 59.53 -11.24 -20.10
C LEU A 875 58.99 -12.67 -20.13
N ILE A 876 58.90 -13.30 -21.31
CA ILE A 876 58.45 -14.68 -21.45
C ILE A 876 59.66 -15.56 -21.84
N LYS A 877 59.89 -16.59 -20.99
CA LYS A 877 60.79 -17.70 -21.36
C LYS A 877 59.98 -18.80 -21.99
N MET A 878 60.35 -19.22 -23.17
CA MET A 878 59.64 -20.23 -23.92
C MET A 878 60.57 -21.24 -24.59
N SER A 879 60.04 -22.42 -24.84
CA SER A 879 60.63 -23.43 -25.72
C SER A 879 59.80 -23.49 -27.02
N LEU A 880 60.44 -23.09 -28.15
CA LEU A 880 59.82 -23.03 -29.47
C LEU A 880 60.00 -24.34 -30.20
N ASN A 881 58.92 -24.85 -30.83
CA ASN A 881 58.91 -25.99 -31.71
C ASN A 881 58.21 -25.61 -33.01
N VAL A 882 58.87 -25.93 -34.12
CA VAL A 882 58.32 -25.76 -35.47
C VAL A 882 58.12 -27.15 -36.11
N VAL A 883 56.91 -27.43 -36.56
CA VAL A 883 56.50 -28.70 -37.16
C VAL A 883 56.11 -28.46 -38.60
N CYS A 884 56.63 -29.25 -39.54
CA CYS A 884 56.23 -29.25 -40.95
C CYS A 884 55.40 -30.51 -41.26
N ARG A 885 54.16 -30.30 -41.69
CA ARG A 885 53.20 -31.39 -42.01
C ARG A 885 52.82 -31.40 -43.49
N ASP A 886 52.56 -32.60 -44.05
CA ASP A 886 51.97 -32.75 -45.37
C ASP A 886 50.45 -32.55 -45.40
N VAL A 887 49.83 -32.78 -46.58
CA VAL A 887 48.38 -32.67 -46.74
C VAL A 887 47.60 -33.70 -45.88
N ALA A 888 48.21 -34.86 -45.59
CA ALA A 888 47.65 -35.91 -44.77
C ALA A 888 47.78 -35.54 -43.25
N GLY A 889 48.48 -34.49 -42.87
CA GLY A 889 48.75 -34.04 -41.50
C GLY A 889 49.85 -34.80 -40.79
N GLU A 890 50.67 -35.61 -41.54
CA GLU A 890 51.81 -36.33 -41.03
C GLU A 890 53.06 -35.45 -40.98
N ASP A 891 53.89 -35.65 -39.95
CA ASP A 891 55.14 -34.90 -39.81
C ASP A 891 56.14 -35.29 -40.90
N CYS A 892 56.67 -34.33 -41.71
CA CYS A 892 57.47 -34.56 -42.84
C CYS A 892 58.99 -34.52 -42.61
N VAL A 893 59.43 -34.07 -41.44
CA VAL A 893 60.83 -33.79 -41.13
C VAL A 893 61.49 -34.89 -40.30
N GLU A 894 60.81 -35.47 -39.31
CA GLU A 894 61.35 -36.45 -38.35
C GLU A 894 60.83 -37.87 -38.54
N CYS A 895 60.32 -38.24 -39.70
CA CYS A 895 59.76 -39.55 -39.97
C CYS A 895 60.67 -40.44 -40.82
N ALA A 896 60.37 -41.76 -40.86
CA ALA A 896 61.14 -42.75 -41.63
C ALA A 896 61.16 -42.44 -43.13
N ASN A 897 60.15 -41.70 -43.63
CA ASN A 897 59.98 -41.28 -45.00
C ASN A 897 59.98 -39.77 -45.12
N ALA A 898 61.00 -39.11 -44.56
CA ALA A 898 61.06 -37.65 -44.58
C ALA A 898 61.02 -37.12 -46.04
N THR A 899 60.04 -36.23 -46.29
CA THR A 899 59.85 -35.55 -47.60
C THR A 899 60.46 -34.14 -47.58
N VAL A 900 60.87 -33.68 -46.38
CA VAL A 900 61.49 -32.37 -46.12
C VAL A 900 62.70 -32.52 -45.21
N LEU A 901 63.87 -31.97 -45.68
CA LEU A 901 65.04 -31.93 -44.87
C LEU A 901 65.17 -30.55 -44.26
N CYS A 902 65.66 -30.48 -42.99
CA CYS A 902 65.90 -29.21 -42.29
C CYS A 902 67.34 -28.90 -42.07
N SER A 903 67.70 -27.64 -42.20
CA SER A 903 69.07 -27.07 -41.81
C SER A 903 68.78 -25.99 -40.74
N GLY A 904 69.18 -26.24 -39.53
CA GLY A 904 68.88 -25.45 -38.36
C GLY A 904 68.16 -26.24 -37.31
N VAL A 905 67.67 -25.61 -36.20
CA VAL A 905 66.99 -26.27 -35.14
C VAL A 905 65.49 -25.98 -35.29
N LEU A 906 64.67 -26.98 -35.27
CA LEU A 906 63.19 -26.85 -35.37
C LEU A 906 62.48 -27.09 -34.03
N GLY A 907 63.07 -27.80 -33.07
CA GLY A 907 62.44 -28.17 -31.80
C GLY A 907 63.31 -27.93 -30.59
N GLY A 908 62.73 -27.64 -29.46
CA GLY A 908 63.42 -27.41 -28.20
C GLY A 908 64.25 -26.12 -28.11
N ILE A 909 63.89 -25.13 -28.86
CA ILE A 909 64.63 -23.85 -28.90
C ILE A 909 64.23 -22.97 -27.73
N THR A 910 65.07 -22.86 -26.73
CA THR A 910 64.83 -22.01 -25.57
C THR A 910 65.12 -20.56 -25.90
N MET A 911 64.14 -19.67 -25.77
CA MET A 911 64.21 -18.26 -26.08
C MET A 911 63.59 -17.41 -25.01
N GLU A 912 64.15 -16.20 -24.74
CA GLU A 912 63.60 -15.18 -23.86
C GLU A 912 63.08 -14.05 -24.77
N VAL A 913 61.76 -13.81 -24.73
CA VAL A 913 61.12 -12.77 -25.53
C VAL A 913 60.82 -11.57 -24.65
N PRO A 914 61.44 -10.41 -24.88
CA PRO A 914 61.18 -9.20 -24.08
C PRO A 914 59.75 -8.73 -24.20
N PRO A 915 59.25 -7.93 -23.22
CA PRO A 915 57.89 -7.39 -23.25
C PRO A 915 57.63 -6.59 -24.52
N LEU A 916 56.50 -6.89 -25.20
CA LEU A 916 56.00 -6.18 -26.40
C LEU A 916 57.03 -6.18 -27.59
N GLU A 917 58.06 -6.97 -27.55
CA GLU A 917 59.06 -7.08 -28.59
C GLU A 917 58.93 -8.37 -29.39
N GLU A 918 59.67 -8.43 -30.53
CA GLU A 918 59.71 -9.54 -31.48
C GLU A 918 61.12 -10.14 -31.54
N ILE A 919 61.17 -11.45 -31.56
CA ILE A 919 62.43 -12.18 -31.79
C ILE A 919 62.27 -13.05 -33.02
N LYS A 920 63.34 -13.18 -33.79
CA LYS A 920 63.41 -13.97 -35.03
C LYS A 920 64.17 -15.22 -34.79
N HIS A 921 63.70 -16.32 -35.29
CA HIS A 921 64.45 -17.57 -35.41
C HIS A 921 64.48 -18.00 -36.88
N SER A 922 65.68 -18.22 -37.42
CA SER A 922 65.92 -18.55 -38.81
C SER A 922 66.30 -20.03 -38.95
N PHE A 923 65.77 -20.68 -39.94
CA PHE A 923 66.07 -22.07 -40.36
C PHE A 923 65.86 -22.18 -41.87
N SER A 924 66.32 -23.29 -42.49
CA SER A 924 66.15 -23.52 -43.89
C SER A 924 65.53 -24.91 -44.10
N LEU A 925 64.54 -24.98 -45.01
CA LEU A 925 63.91 -26.25 -45.45
C LEU A 925 64.28 -26.60 -46.85
N TYR A 926 64.54 -27.90 -47.09
CA TYR A 926 64.83 -28.47 -48.41
C TYR A 926 63.67 -29.47 -48.70
N PHE A 927 62.81 -29.12 -49.61
CA PHE A 927 61.73 -29.96 -50.06
C PHE A 927 62.14 -30.97 -51.12
N LEU A 928 61.96 -32.29 -50.83
CA LEU A 928 62.30 -33.36 -51.66
C LEU A 928 61.20 -33.69 -52.69
N VAL A 929 59.94 -33.40 -52.32
CA VAL A 929 58.79 -33.73 -53.14
C VAL A 929 57.93 -32.47 -53.35
N PRO A 930 57.48 -32.22 -54.62
CA PRO A 930 56.52 -31.14 -54.83
C PRO A 930 55.17 -31.45 -54.18
N GLY A 931 54.54 -30.47 -53.61
CA GLY A 931 53.28 -30.65 -52.89
C GLY A 931 52.89 -29.44 -52.01
N GLU A 932 51.86 -29.57 -51.23
CA GLU A 932 51.45 -28.57 -50.28
C GLU A 932 51.89 -28.99 -48.88
N TYR A 933 52.60 -28.11 -48.22
CA TYR A 933 53.10 -28.30 -46.84
C TYR A 933 52.55 -27.27 -45.90
N THR A 934 52.36 -27.63 -44.60
CA THR A 934 51.89 -26.75 -43.58
C THR A 934 52.90 -26.65 -42.44
N LEU A 935 53.42 -25.45 -42.22
CA LEU A 935 54.31 -25.16 -41.09
C LEU A 935 53.47 -24.64 -39.92
N ILE A 936 53.74 -25.16 -38.71
CA ILE A 936 53.08 -24.78 -37.48
C ILE A 936 54.16 -24.48 -36.43
N ALA A 937 54.14 -23.25 -35.88
CA ALA A 937 54.95 -22.90 -34.73
C ALA A 937 54.15 -23.09 -33.45
N ALA A 938 54.75 -23.73 -32.45
CA ALA A 938 54.19 -23.86 -31.12
C ALA A 938 55.24 -23.59 -30.09
N ALA A 939 54.91 -22.92 -29.02
CA ALA A 939 55.80 -22.67 -27.88
C ALA A 939 55.17 -23.13 -26.58
N MET A 940 56.04 -23.66 -25.75
CA MET A 940 55.74 -23.97 -24.35
C MET A 940 56.37 -22.89 -23.50
N ILE A 941 55.58 -22.19 -22.69
CA ILE A 941 56.07 -21.14 -21.78
C ILE A 941 56.57 -21.82 -20.52
N GLU A 942 57.84 -21.48 -20.20
CA GLU A 942 58.52 -21.88 -18.96
C GLU A 942 58.30 -20.77 -17.94
N ASP A 943 58.20 -21.05 -16.67
CA ASP A 943 58.05 -20.04 -15.58
C ASP A 943 56.86 -19.07 -15.72
N ALA A 944 55.69 -19.57 -16.05
CA ALA A 944 54.50 -18.73 -16.16
C ALA A 944 54.00 -18.22 -14.81
N ASN A 945 53.87 -16.92 -14.66
CA ASN A 945 53.30 -16.27 -13.50
C ASN A 945 51.77 -16.37 -13.46
N ASP A 946 51.13 -15.94 -12.34
CA ASP A 946 49.70 -16.04 -12.15
C ASP A 946 48.88 -15.27 -13.19
N ILE A 947 49.42 -14.19 -13.76
CA ILE A 947 48.76 -13.37 -14.79
C ILE A 947 48.71 -14.15 -16.13
N LEU A 948 49.84 -14.73 -16.56
CA LEU A 948 49.90 -15.55 -17.74
C LEU A 948 49.03 -16.80 -17.64
N ARG A 949 49.00 -17.42 -16.47
CA ARG A 949 48.13 -18.57 -16.19
C ARG A 949 46.63 -18.22 -16.26
N ALA A 950 46.24 -17.08 -15.68
CA ALA A 950 44.88 -16.56 -15.77
C ALA A 950 44.48 -16.24 -17.21
N ARG A 951 45.40 -15.69 -17.99
CA ARG A 951 45.21 -15.40 -19.41
C ARG A 951 45.10 -16.66 -20.26
N ALA A 952 45.87 -17.67 -19.98
CA ALA A 952 45.87 -18.98 -20.68
C ALA A 952 44.78 -19.93 -20.15
N ARG A 953 43.99 -19.54 -19.11
CA ARG A 953 42.89 -20.32 -18.49
C ARG A 953 43.33 -21.71 -17.97
N THR A 954 44.58 -21.89 -17.61
CA THR A 954 45.02 -23.12 -16.96
C THR A 954 44.47 -23.22 -15.53
N LYS A 955 43.84 -24.36 -15.22
CA LYS A 955 43.19 -24.59 -13.90
C LYS A 955 44.14 -25.10 -12.83
N SER A 956 45.35 -25.56 -13.23
CA SER A 956 46.34 -26.16 -12.35
C SER A 956 47.64 -25.35 -12.36
N SER A 957 48.26 -25.22 -11.20
CA SER A 957 49.59 -24.55 -11.07
C SER A 957 50.72 -25.24 -11.80
N ASP A 958 50.50 -26.55 -12.14
CA ASP A 958 51.58 -27.41 -12.66
C ASP A 958 51.43 -27.72 -14.16
N GLU A 959 50.35 -27.19 -14.83
CA GLU A 959 50.21 -27.40 -16.27
C GLU A 959 51.05 -26.40 -17.06
N PRO A 960 51.82 -26.85 -18.04
CA PRO A 960 52.58 -25.97 -18.93
C PRO A 960 51.61 -25.22 -19.87
N ILE A 961 51.91 -23.95 -20.17
CA ILE A 961 51.14 -23.15 -21.10
C ILE A 961 51.65 -23.38 -22.49
N PHE A 962 50.79 -23.85 -23.38
CA PHE A 962 51.09 -24.04 -24.80
C PHE A 962 50.47 -22.93 -25.62
N CYS A 963 51.28 -22.24 -26.41
CA CYS A 963 50.83 -21.30 -27.42
C CYS A 963 51.10 -21.89 -28.80
N ARG A 964 50.10 -21.81 -29.67
CA ARG A 964 50.20 -22.36 -31.05
C ARG A 964 49.86 -21.25 -32.03
N GLY A 965 50.74 -21.12 -33.05
CA GLY A 965 50.56 -20.19 -34.16
C GLY A 965 49.57 -20.67 -35.20
N PRO A 966 49.09 -19.80 -36.07
CA PRO A 966 48.31 -20.16 -37.23
C PRO A 966 49.12 -21.04 -38.18
N PRO A 967 48.47 -21.98 -38.92
CA PRO A 967 49.15 -22.78 -39.95
C PRO A 967 49.61 -21.89 -41.10
N TYR A 968 50.85 -22.06 -41.52
CA TYR A 968 51.43 -21.39 -42.67
C TYR A 968 51.57 -22.41 -43.80
N HIS A 969 50.88 -22.12 -44.90
CA HIS A 969 50.88 -23.03 -46.09
C HIS A 969 51.96 -22.65 -47.07
N VAL A 970 52.74 -23.65 -47.41
CA VAL A 970 53.80 -23.56 -48.45
C VAL A 970 53.47 -24.48 -49.61
N ARG A 971 53.40 -23.88 -50.76
CA ARG A 971 53.26 -24.67 -52.05
C ARG A 971 54.60 -24.85 -52.69
N VAL A 972 54.99 -26.12 -52.83
CA VAL A 972 56.25 -26.54 -53.49
C VAL A 972 55.95 -26.97 -54.88
N VAL A 973 56.59 -26.34 -55.83
CA VAL A 973 56.43 -26.62 -57.26
C VAL A 973 57.64 -27.42 -57.71
N GLY A 974 57.38 -28.46 -58.50
CA GLY A 974 58.40 -29.27 -59.07
C GLY A 974 59.20 -28.49 -60.12
N THR A 975 60.52 -28.69 -60.17
CA THR A 975 61.40 -28.23 -61.33
C THR A 975 60.97 -29.06 -62.55
N ALA A 976 60.43 -28.36 -63.55
CA ALA A 976 60.08 -28.96 -64.84
C ALA A 976 61.25 -29.64 -65.53
#